data_5c4bff1b46511cb001f9e06138a98b01
#
_entry.id   5c4bff1b46511cb001f9e06138a98b01
#
_cell.length_a   1.000
_cell.length_b   1.000
_cell.length_c   1.000
_cell.angle_alpha   90.00
_cell.angle_beta   90.00
_cell.angle_gamma   90.00
#
_symmetry.space_group_name_H-M   'P 1'
#
loop_
_entity.id
_entity.type
_entity.pdbx_description
1 polymer ?
#
loop_
_entity_poly.entity_id
_entity_poly.type
_entity_poly.pdbx_seq_one_letter_code
_entity_poly.pdbx_strand_id
1 'polypeptide(L)'
;MTQASVIPDFRYRAFISYSHQDKSWAGGLHKALETYAIPKRLIGQTTAAGVIPKRLTPIFRDRDELASATDLGRKVNEALAQSANLIVICSPRSAASRWVNEEVLAFKRLGRSEHIFCLIVDGEPNASSLPGREAQECFAEALRYTVDANGKLTNQPTEPIAADARPGKDGKTNAKLKLIAGMLDIGFDKLKQREQQRRQRRMVAITSLAVLITAVTTTLAVVAFRAQRIAEHERGQAEGLIGFMLGNLHTKLEAANRLDILDDVADKAMDYFSALDDSEVTDDSMAERAKALQLIGRVREEQGKLPEADRAFAQSLQLMQPLVSRHPHNAEWQIALADGYSWLGMVAWDHSDLPRALVQFRMAAPLVDGVVRDHPEKLDWLKHLGWLHNNIGHVLEARGQLAEAQNEYEIVLQIDKRLIGLAPGNRLYRVELGHAYDNLTKISYTSGNLLSAQEDASQSLRLWQSLALEDPKDLSVQMYLARAGAMSAKVMQARGQYHESVAALENALEIGNRLLAVNSTSTDSINDLAAYSRGLAHLLQLGGDPVRAGQLLRNSVTLYTQLIAKEPDEPAWQANLAESDLESSRLAWKSGDTSAARASANTARTLIAAVIQKHTDYSRAPPLLAESDIVLGQMQMASGDPTGATAHWETALKTLEQAAGSTSDTKLAFLQPRAEALCLLGKTGEASPVVAKLQKLGYRDAQYLQSIDTTPCRSLHQSRDIAVSAEAAKPH
;
A
#
# COMPACT_ATOMS: atom_id res chain seq x y z
N MET A 1 -47.27 -29.54 92.07
CA MET A 1 -47.54 -30.45 90.94
C MET A 1 -48.34 -29.66 89.90
N THR A 2 -47.71 -29.06 88.94
CA THR A 2 -48.32 -28.30 87.84
C THR A 2 -48.72 -29.33 86.77
N GLN A 3 -50.00 -29.49 86.51
CA GLN A 3 -50.52 -30.33 85.42
C GLN A 3 -49.94 -29.81 84.08
N ALA A 4 -49.18 -30.64 83.43
CA ALA A 4 -48.80 -30.44 82.06
C ALA A 4 -50.02 -30.48 81.15
N SER A 5 -50.47 -29.37 80.61
CA SER A 5 -51.54 -29.33 79.62
C SER A 5 -51.12 -30.09 78.41
N VAL A 6 -51.76 -31.19 78.07
CA VAL A 6 -51.63 -31.98 76.83
C VAL A 6 -52.05 -31.04 75.70
N ILE A 7 -51.09 -30.54 74.92
CA ILE A 7 -51.40 -29.77 73.71
C ILE A 7 -52.11 -30.73 72.74
N PRO A 8 -53.31 -30.45 72.25
CA PRO A 8 -53.97 -31.25 71.29
C PRO A 8 -53.16 -31.41 70.00
N ASP A 9 -53.00 -32.63 69.48
CA ASP A 9 -52.33 -32.88 68.25
C ASP A 9 -53.23 -32.48 67.05
N PHE A 10 -53.00 -31.23 66.52
CA PHE A 10 -53.78 -30.70 65.41
C PHE A 10 -53.27 -31.22 64.10
N ARG A 11 -54.22 -31.69 63.26
CA ARG A 11 -53.93 -32.22 61.92
C ARG A 11 -53.33 -31.08 61.02
N TYR A 12 -53.88 -29.84 61.12
CA TYR A 12 -53.46 -28.72 60.36
C TYR A 12 -52.76 -27.65 61.21
N ARG A 13 -51.68 -27.05 60.74
CA ARG A 13 -51.00 -25.96 61.45
C ARG A 13 -51.80 -24.66 61.42
N ALA A 14 -52.59 -24.46 60.36
CA ALA A 14 -53.52 -23.36 60.25
C ALA A 14 -54.62 -23.69 59.23
N PHE A 15 -55.74 -23.01 59.39
CA PHE A 15 -56.84 -22.94 58.42
C PHE A 15 -56.81 -21.53 57.84
N ILE A 16 -56.87 -21.36 56.50
CA ILE A 16 -56.90 -20.04 55.82
C ILE A 16 -58.35 -19.75 55.43
N SER A 17 -59.00 -18.83 56.12
CA SER A 17 -60.33 -18.30 55.82
C SER A 17 -60.23 -17.07 54.92
N TYR A 18 -60.97 -17.04 53.81
CA TYR A 18 -60.88 -15.95 52.81
C TYR A 18 -62.20 -15.84 52.01
N SER A 19 -62.43 -14.65 51.48
CA SER A 19 -63.48 -14.46 50.46
C SER A 19 -63.01 -15.05 49.13
N HIS A 20 -63.92 -15.68 48.38
CA HIS A 20 -63.60 -16.25 47.03
C HIS A 20 -62.94 -15.27 46.11
N GLN A 21 -63.22 -13.99 46.23
CA GLN A 21 -62.59 -12.90 45.45
C GLN A 21 -61.15 -12.69 45.87
N ASP A 22 -60.69 -13.16 47.03
CA ASP A 22 -59.32 -13.02 47.53
C ASP A 22 -58.49 -14.33 47.30
N LYS A 23 -58.98 -15.24 46.44
CA LYS A 23 -58.32 -16.53 46.12
C LYS A 23 -56.81 -16.39 45.76
N SER A 24 -56.39 -15.37 45.00
CA SER A 24 -55.00 -15.16 44.64
C SER A 24 -54.12 -14.90 45.87
N TRP A 25 -54.60 -14.12 46.87
CA TRP A 25 -53.92 -13.88 48.12
C TRP A 25 -53.80 -15.13 48.95
N ALA A 26 -54.91 -15.89 49.06
CA ALA A 26 -54.97 -17.15 49.84
C ALA A 26 -54.02 -18.22 49.24
N GLY A 27 -53.96 -18.34 47.90
CA GLY A 27 -53.05 -19.24 47.21
C GLY A 27 -51.58 -18.84 47.40
N GLY A 28 -51.27 -17.51 47.26
CA GLY A 28 -49.95 -16.98 47.48
C GLY A 28 -49.46 -17.18 48.93
N LEU A 29 -50.31 -16.89 49.91
CA LEU A 29 -49.99 -17.09 51.32
C LEU A 29 -49.79 -18.57 51.67
N HIS A 30 -50.71 -19.47 51.25
CA HIS A 30 -50.59 -20.89 51.42
C HIS A 30 -49.24 -21.42 50.95
N LYS A 31 -48.89 -21.20 49.68
CA LYS A 31 -47.58 -21.57 49.11
C LYS A 31 -46.40 -20.99 49.89
N ALA A 32 -46.52 -19.74 50.28
CA ALA A 32 -45.44 -19.01 51.00
C ALA A 32 -45.24 -19.56 52.41
N LEU A 33 -46.27 -20.01 53.10
CA LEU A 33 -46.16 -20.60 54.43
C LEU A 33 -45.68 -22.05 54.36
N GLU A 34 -46.19 -22.85 53.49
CA GLU A 34 -45.78 -24.27 53.34
C GLU A 34 -44.34 -24.42 52.85
N THR A 35 -43.90 -23.58 51.99
CA THR A 35 -42.51 -23.60 51.48
C THR A 35 -41.49 -22.91 52.41
N TYR A 36 -41.97 -22.22 53.43
CA TYR A 36 -41.09 -21.53 54.38
C TYR A 36 -40.29 -22.54 55.21
N ALA A 37 -38.96 -22.46 55.07
CA ALA A 37 -38.04 -23.27 55.87
C ALA A 37 -37.72 -22.54 57.20
N ILE A 38 -38.18 -23.03 58.29
CA ILE A 38 -37.92 -22.46 59.63
C ILE A 38 -36.41 -22.54 59.91
N PRO A 39 -35.81 -21.48 60.48
CA PRO A 39 -34.40 -21.47 60.84
C PRO A 39 -33.99 -22.65 61.72
N LYS A 40 -32.91 -23.38 61.31
CA LYS A 40 -32.47 -24.61 62.03
C LYS A 40 -32.34 -24.46 63.54
N ARG A 41 -31.91 -23.26 64.00
CA ARG A 41 -31.77 -22.99 65.45
C ARG A 41 -33.08 -22.91 66.24
N LEU A 42 -34.21 -22.68 65.58
CA LEU A 42 -35.52 -22.57 66.18
C LEU A 42 -36.26 -23.94 66.16
N ILE A 43 -35.89 -24.83 65.28
CA ILE A 43 -36.50 -26.14 65.14
C ILE A 43 -36.29 -26.97 66.42
N GLY A 44 -37.34 -27.53 66.95
CA GLY A 44 -37.29 -28.33 68.19
C GLY A 44 -37.37 -27.55 69.49
N GLN A 45 -37.34 -26.20 69.43
CA GLN A 45 -37.56 -25.35 70.62
C GLN A 45 -39.08 -25.46 71.03
N THR A 46 -39.35 -25.46 72.31
CA THR A 46 -40.72 -25.44 72.85
C THR A 46 -41.15 -24.01 73.14
N THR A 47 -42.29 -23.62 72.62
CA THR A 47 -42.94 -22.30 72.87
C THR A 47 -44.32 -22.51 73.43
N ALA A 48 -45.09 -21.49 73.78
CA ALA A 48 -46.47 -21.64 74.18
C ALA A 48 -47.35 -22.25 73.06
N ALA A 49 -46.93 -22.09 71.77
CA ALA A 49 -47.62 -22.72 70.62
C ALA A 49 -47.18 -24.16 70.33
N GLY A 50 -46.35 -24.78 71.20
CA GLY A 50 -45.82 -26.12 71.06
C GLY A 50 -44.39 -26.22 70.51
N VAL A 51 -43.98 -27.42 70.09
CA VAL A 51 -42.64 -27.65 69.50
C VAL A 51 -42.56 -27.07 68.11
N ILE A 52 -41.59 -26.25 67.84
CA ILE A 52 -41.41 -25.60 66.57
C ILE A 52 -40.99 -26.65 65.50
N PRO A 53 -41.78 -26.85 64.43
CA PRO A 53 -41.56 -27.86 63.42
C PRO A 53 -40.49 -27.34 62.37
N LYS A 54 -40.06 -28.27 61.52
CA LYS A 54 -39.17 -27.91 60.41
C LYS A 54 -39.87 -27.05 59.33
N ARG A 55 -41.17 -27.24 59.17
CA ARG A 55 -42.05 -26.52 58.21
C ARG A 55 -43.43 -26.35 58.83
N LEU A 56 -44.18 -25.36 58.35
CA LEU A 56 -45.53 -25.05 58.76
C LEU A 56 -46.56 -25.83 57.90
N THR A 57 -46.37 -27.13 57.74
CA THR A 57 -47.24 -27.96 56.92
C THR A 57 -47.91 -29.04 57.80
N PRO A 58 -49.08 -29.48 57.42
CA PRO A 58 -50.01 -29.04 56.38
C PRO A 58 -50.82 -27.81 56.84
N ILE A 59 -51.16 -26.93 55.90
CA ILE A 59 -52.06 -25.76 56.11
C ILE A 59 -53.30 -26.05 55.27
N PHE A 60 -54.46 -25.99 55.90
CA PHE A 60 -55.73 -26.23 55.22
C PHE A 60 -56.19 -24.88 54.56
N ARG A 61 -56.64 -25.04 53.29
CA ARG A 61 -57.21 -23.92 52.55
C ARG A 61 -58.60 -24.33 52.02
N ASP A 62 -59.59 -23.56 52.38
CA ASP A 62 -60.97 -23.80 51.99
C ASP A 62 -61.17 -24.15 50.50
N ARG A 63 -62.04 -25.02 50.19
CA ARG A 63 -62.56 -25.50 48.89
C ARG A 63 -61.62 -26.21 47.93
N ASP A 64 -60.34 -25.93 47.92
CA ASP A 64 -59.44 -26.61 46.96
C ASP A 64 -59.04 -28.03 47.43
N GLU A 65 -59.20 -28.32 48.70
CA GLU A 65 -58.91 -29.66 49.29
C GLU A 65 -60.13 -30.55 49.48
N LEU A 66 -61.32 -30.04 49.23
CA LEU A 66 -62.59 -30.84 49.38
C LEU A 66 -63.10 -31.28 48.01
N ALA A 67 -62.88 -32.54 47.66
CA ALA A 67 -63.60 -33.19 46.57
C ALA A 67 -65.11 -33.12 46.81
N SER A 68 -65.92 -32.78 45.78
CA SER A 68 -67.36 -32.54 45.79
C SER A 68 -68.10 -33.34 46.89
N ALA A 69 -68.55 -32.65 47.94
CA ALA A 69 -69.20 -33.23 49.06
C ALA A 69 -70.60 -32.65 49.22
N THR A 70 -71.60 -33.50 49.55
CA THR A 70 -72.99 -33.15 49.78
C THR A 70 -73.20 -32.37 51.06
N ASP A 71 -72.23 -32.27 51.96
CA ASP A 71 -72.28 -31.48 53.19
C ASP A 71 -70.97 -30.68 53.44
N LEU A 72 -70.82 -29.56 52.71
CA LEU A 72 -69.64 -28.68 52.76
C LEU A 72 -69.47 -28.08 54.17
N GLY A 73 -70.55 -27.69 54.82
CA GLY A 73 -70.50 -27.02 56.15
C GLY A 73 -69.94 -27.91 57.26
N ARG A 74 -70.25 -29.21 57.26
CA ARG A 74 -69.74 -30.12 58.27
C ARG A 74 -68.21 -30.34 58.11
N LYS A 75 -67.74 -30.51 56.88
CA LYS A 75 -66.32 -30.77 56.62
C LYS A 75 -65.42 -29.50 56.88
N VAL A 76 -65.95 -28.30 56.64
CA VAL A 76 -65.24 -27.05 57.00
C VAL A 76 -65.15 -26.97 58.52
N ASN A 77 -66.20 -27.23 59.24
CA ASN A 77 -66.16 -27.23 60.69
C ASN A 77 -65.24 -28.30 61.29
N GLU A 78 -65.16 -29.49 60.70
CA GLU A 78 -64.21 -30.53 61.10
C GLU A 78 -62.76 -30.07 60.84
N ALA A 79 -62.42 -29.40 59.69
CA ALA A 79 -61.09 -28.87 59.39
C ALA A 79 -60.70 -27.72 60.33
N LEU A 80 -61.65 -26.82 60.66
CA LEU A 80 -61.47 -25.80 61.66
C LEU A 80 -61.17 -26.37 63.04
N ALA A 81 -61.93 -27.39 63.45
CA ALA A 81 -61.70 -28.05 64.73
C ALA A 81 -60.32 -28.73 64.82
N GLN A 82 -59.82 -29.25 63.68
CA GLN A 82 -58.51 -29.90 63.55
C GLN A 82 -57.35 -28.95 63.21
N SER A 83 -57.59 -27.64 63.14
CA SER A 83 -56.55 -26.62 62.86
C SER A 83 -56.06 -25.93 64.13
N ALA A 84 -54.75 -25.83 64.33
CA ALA A 84 -54.19 -25.19 65.49
C ALA A 84 -54.43 -23.66 65.45
N ASN A 85 -54.42 -23.05 64.29
CA ASN A 85 -54.58 -21.62 64.11
C ASN A 85 -55.59 -21.34 62.99
N LEU A 86 -56.25 -20.20 63.06
CA LEU A 86 -57.04 -19.64 61.97
C LEU A 86 -56.35 -18.37 61.43
N ILE A 87 -56.09 -18.38 60.13
CA ILE A 87 -55.56 -17.15 59.42
C ILE A 87 -56.74 -16.63 58.59
N VAL A 88 -57.12 -15.35 58.86
CA VAL A 88 -58.18 -14.72 58.09
C VAL A 88 -57.57 -13.70 57.16
N ILE A 89 -57.83 -13.80 55.84
CA ILE A 89 -57.45 -12.77 54.87
C ILE A 89 -58.54 -11.67 54.98
N CYS A 90 -58.08 -10.53 55.41
CA CYS A 90 -58.98 -9.39 55.72
C CYS A 90 -58.98 -8.40 54.55
N SER A 91 -60.15 -8.21 53.99
CA SER A 91 -60.47 -7.25 52.90
C SER A 91 -61.93 -6.80 53.06
N PRO A 92 -62.40 -5.72 52.41
CA PRO A 92 -63.83 -5.42 52.40
C PRO A 92 -64.68 -6.55 51.84
N ARG A 93 -64.15 -7.38 50.99
CA ARG A 93 -64.85 -8.57 50.43
C ARG A 93 -64.94 -9.63 51.45
N SER A 94 -63.96 -9.89 52.26
CA SER A 94 -63.99 -10.90 53.32
C SER A 94 -64.84 -10.41 54.51
N ALA A 95 -64.81 -9.12 54.82
CA ALA A 95 -65.66 -8.52 55.86
C ALA A 95 -67.17 -8.70 55.56
N ALA A 96 -67.56 -8.54 54.29
CA ALA A 96 -68.92 -8.77 53.81
C ALA A 96 -69.32 -10.28 53.64
N SER A 97 -68.38 -11.19 53.76
CA SER A 97 -68.62 -12.62 53.52
C SER A 97 -69.22 -13.31 54.70
N ARG A 98 -70.43 -13.77 54.53
CA ARG A 98 -71.12 -14.57 55.55
C ARG A 98 -70.28 -15.78 55.96
N TRP A 99 -69.62 -16.41 55.01
CA TRP A 99 -68.84 -17.65 55.27
C TRP A 99 -67.61 -17.34 56.13
N VAL A 100 -66.88 -16.31 55.86
CA VAL A 100 -65.73 -15.87 56.68
C VAL A 100 -66.15 -15.56 58.09
N ASN A 101 -67.33 -14.92 58.25
CA ASN A 101 -67.85 -14.57 59.54
C ASN A 101 -68.28 -15.83 60.36
N GLU A 102 -68.95 -16.81 59.72
CA GLU A 102 -69.30 -18.10 60.30
C GLU A 102 -68.07 -18.93 60.69
N GLU A 103 -67.03 -18.99 59.88
CA GLU A 103 -65.75 -19.68 60.13
C GLU A 103 -65.06 -19.10 61.36
N VAL A 104 -64.95 -17.75 61.44
CA VAL A 104 -64.41 -17.07 62.61
C VAL A 104 -65.25 -17.38 63.91
N LEU A 105 -66.57 -17.31 63.82
CA LEU A 105 -67.42 -17.63 64.91
C LEU A 105 -67.28 -19.11 65.33
N ALA A 106 -67.23 -20.01 64.40
CA ALA A 106 -67.02 -21.42 64.69
C ALA A 106 -65.70 -21.68 65.41
N PHE A 107 -64.61 -21.01 64.97
CA PHE A 107 -63.29 -21.11 65.60
C PHE A 107 -63.26 -20.46 67.02
N LYS A 108 -63.93 -19.33 67.22
CA LYS A 108 -64.14 -18.69 68.57
C LYS A 108 -64.93 -19.60 69.54
N ARG A 109 -65.97 -20.32 69.06
CA ARG A 109 -66.75 -21.28 69.84
C ARG A 109 -65.94 -22.48 70.36
N LEU A 110 -64.78 -22.79 69.64
CA LEU A 110 -63.83 -23.79 70.11
C LEU A 110 -62.92 -23.29 71.24
N GLY A 111 -63.12 -22.04 71.76
CA GLY A 111 -62.32 -21.49 72.83
C GLY A 111 -60.90 -21.01 72.39
N ARG A 112 -60.65 -20.82 71.08
CA ARG A 112 -59.32 -20.57 70.49
C ARG A 112 -59.20 -19.18 69.87
N SER A 113 -59.85 -18.20 70.46
CA SER A 113 -59.86 -16.80 69.97
C SER A 113 -58.47 -16.22 69.85
N GLU A 114 -57.50 -16.62 70.70
CA GLU A 114 -56.12 -16.12 70.71
C GLU A 114 -55.25 -16.70 69.56
N HIS A 115 -55.77 -17.75 68.89
CA HIS A 115 -55.13 -18.40 67.75
C HIS A 115 -55.69 -17.94 66.41
N ILE A 116 -56.37 -16.74 66.39
CA ILE A 116 -56.85 -16.11 65.14
C ILE A 116 -55.88 -15.01 64.73
N PHE A 117 -55.30 -15.16 63.52
CA PHE A 117 -54.37 -14.25 62.93
C PHE A 117 -54.98 -13.57 61.69
N CYS A 118 -54.92 -12.26 61.63
CA CYS A 118 -55.49 -11.53 60.53
C CYS A 118 -54.39 -11.09 59.59
N LEU A 119 -54.60 -11.24 58.26
CA LEU A 119 -53.75 -10.68 57.22
C LEU A 119 -54.51 -9.61 56.41
N ILE A 120 -54.25 -8.35 56.67
CA ILE A 120 -54.88 -7.25 55.94
C ILE A 120 -54.25 -7.18 54.56
N VAL A 121 -55.08 -7.31 53.52
CA VAL A 121 -54.66 -7.23 52.13
C VAL A 121 -55.25 -6.05 51.39
N ASP A 122 -56.40 -5.56 51.88
CA ASP A 122 -57.19 -4.46 51.31
C ASP A 122 -58.15 -3.88 52.38
N GLY A 123 -58.65 -2.66 52.21
CA GLY A 123 -59.55 -1.99 53.14
C GLY A 123 -58.89 -1.44 54.38
N GLU A 124 -59.71 -1.04 55.40
CA GLU A 124 -59.22 -0.44 56.67
C GLU A 124 -59.85 -1.20 57.86
N PRO A 125 -59.01 -1.56 58.85
CA PRO A 125 -59.55 -2.25 60.05
C PRO A 125 -60.38 -1.24 60.88
N ASN A 126 -61.55 -1.80 61.39
CA ASN A 126 -62.52 -1.05 62.20
C ASN A 126 -63.10 0.21 61.51
N ALA A 127 -63.07 0.30 60.17
CA ALA A 127 -63.62 1.39 59.42
C ALA A 127 -65.12 1.64 59.64
N SER A 128 -65.87 0.60 59.86
CA SER A 128 -67.33 0.68 60.18
C SER A 128 -67.62 1.38 61.51
N SER A 129 -66.65 1.64 62.36
CA SER A 129 -66.82 2.45 63.58
C SER A 129 -66.74 3.96 63.26
N LEU A 130 -66.47 4.35 61.99
CA LEU A 130 -66.40 5.73 61.53
C LEU A 130 -67.54 5.98 60.54
N PRO A 131 -68.35 7.01 60.75
CA PRO A 131 -69.49 7.33 59.86
C PRO A 131 -69.02 7.53 58.38
N GLY A 132 -69.69 6.84 57.44
CA GLY A 132 -69.41 6.91 56.00
C GLY A 132 -68.22 6.10 55.53
N ARG A 133 -67.57 5.30 56.35
CA ARG A 133 -66.45 4.43 55.98
C ARG A 133 -66.76 2.91 56.02
N GLU A 134 -68.02 2.57 56.23
CA GLU A 134 -68.50 1.17 56.43
C GLU A 134 -68.07 0.26 55.26
N ALA A 135 -68.05 0.79 54.01
CA ALA A 135 -67.65 0.05 52.82
C ALA A 135 -66.14 -0.27 52.78
N GLN A 136 -65.32 0.36 53.60
CA GLN A 136 -63.88 0.13 53.71
C GLN A 136 -63.52 -0.91 54.79
N GLU A 137 -64.43 -1.30 55.61
CA GLU A 137 -64.26 -2.30 56.69
C GLU A 137 -63.63 -3.60 56.14
N CYS A 138 -62.53 -4.00 56.73
CA CYS A 138 -61.87 -5.26 56.31
C CYS A 138 -61.96 -6.36 57.30
N PHE A 139 -62.44 -6.10 58.50
CA PHE A 139 -62.67 -7.15 59.52
C PHE A 139 -64.15 -7.62 59.54
N ALA A 140 -64.29 -8.92 59.37
CA ALA A 140 -65.60 -9.53 59.57
C ALA A 140 -66.16 -9.27 60.98
N GLU A 141 -67.48 -9.13 61.16
CA GLU A 141 -68.08 -8.75 62.40
C GLU A 141 -67.65 -9.68 63.56
N ALA A 142 -67.53 -10.99 63.28
CA ALA A 142 -67.01 -11.93 64.22
C ALA A 142 -65.59 -11.77 64.71
N LEU A 143 -64.76 -11.03 63.96
CA LEU A 143 -63.42 -10.62 64.41
C LEU A 143 -63.40 -9.41 65.31
N ARG A 144 -64.39 -8.54 65.21
CA ARG A 144 -64.50 -7.26 65.91
C ARG A 144 -65.08 -7.35 67.32
N TYR A 145 -65.87 -8.40 67.64
CA TYR A 145 -66.56 -8.57 68.90
C TYR A 145 -66.22 -9.92 69.56
N THR A 146 -66.30 -9.96 70.89
CA THR A 146 -66.11 -11.16 71.67
C THR A 146 -67.34 -12.05 71.58
N VAL A 147 -67.23 -13.31 71.98
CA VAL A 147 -68.34 -14.26 72.09
C VAL A 147 -68.62 -14.51 73.55
N ASP A 148 -69.92 -14.69 73.89
CA ASP A 148 -70.40 -15.09 75.25
C ASP A 148 -70.21 -16.63 75.48
N ALA A 149 -70.54 -17.11 76.66
CA ALA A 149 -70.43 -18.50 77.02
C ALA A 149 -71.30 -19.43 76.15
N ASN A 150 -72.31 -18.89 75.46
CA ASN A 150 -73.16 -19.61 74.51
C ASN A 150 -72.69 -19.51 73.07
N GLY A 151 -71.53 -18.88 72.83
CA GLY A 151 -70.96 -18.73 71.49
C GLY A 151 -71.71 -17.72 70.62
N LYS A 152 -72.47 -16.73 71.19
CA LYS A 152 -73.05 -15.59 70.48
C LYS A 152 -72.16 -14.39 70.58
N LEU A 153 -72.12 -13.57 69.52
CA LEU A 153 -71.43 -12.33 69.54
C LEU A 153 -71.97 -11.37 70.59
N THR A 154 -71.08 -10.72 71.33
CA THR A 154 -71.41 -9.72 72.31
C THR A 154 -71.20 -8.31 71.71
N ASN A 155 -71.61 -7.30 72.41
CA ASN A 155 -71.27 -5.92 71.98
C ASN A 155 -69.89 -5.47 72.52
N GLN A 156 -69.04 -6.33 73.05
CA GLN A 156 -67.74 -6.00 73.60
C GLN A 156 -66.70 -6.09 72.46
N PRO A 157 -66.03 -4.96 72.09
CA PRO A 157 -65.05 -4.96 70.99
C PRO A 157 -63.80 -5.73 71.38
N THR A 158 -63.18 -6.35 70.37
CA THR A 158 -61.90 -7.03 70.49
C THR A 158 -60.95 -6.53 69.38
N GLU A 159 -59.64 -6.49 69.62
CA GLU A 159 -58.62 -6.16 68.66
C GLU A 159 -57.91 -7.43 68.15
N PRO A 160 -58.19 -7.82 66.92
CA PRO A 160 -57.47 -8.95 66.33
C PRO A 160 -55.99 -8.71 66.09
N ILE A 161 -55.17 -9.71 66.34
CA ILE A 161 -53.75 -9.62 65.92
C ILE A 161 -53.65 -9.62 64.38
N ALA A 162 -53.20 -8.52 63.79
CA ALA A 162 -53.19 -8.37 62.36
C ALA A 162 -51.77 -8.06 61.82
N ALA A 163 -51.41 -8.70 60.73
CA ALA A 163 -50.28 -8.34 59.90
C ALA A 163 -50.81 -7.61 58.63
N ASP A 164 -50.19 -6.53 58.22
CA ASP A 164 -50.66 -5.66 57.14
C ASP A 164 -49.80 -5.85 55.88
N ALA A 165 -50.30 -6.58 54.88
CA ALA A 165 -49.53 -6.88 53.66
C ALA A 165 -49.60 -5.76 52.61
N ARG A 166 -50.34 -4.67 52.87
CA ARG A 166 -50.49 -3.56 51.90
C ARG A 166 -49.16 -2.80 51.66
N PRO A 167 -48.99 -2.19 50.46
CA PRO A 167 -47.83 -1.34 50.16
C PRO A 167 -47.77 -0.15 51.16
N GLY A 168 -46.56 0.15 51.67
CA GLY A 168 -46.36 1.21 52.63
C GLY A 168 -46.65 0.86 54.09
N LYS A 169 -47.14 -0.34 54.38
CA LYS A 169 -47.28 -0.94 55.70
C LYS A 169 -46.20 -2.02 55.91
N ASP A 170 -46.51 -3.17 56.47
CA ASP A 170 -45.54 -4.27 56.65
C ASP A 170 -45.03 -4.83 55.29
N GLY A 171 -45.87 -4.79 54.28
CA GLY A 171 -45.61 -5.41 52.97
C GLY A 171 -45.65 -6.93 53.02
N LYS A 172 -45.71 -7.59 51.85
CA LYS A 172 -45.91 -9.04 51.73
C LYS A 172 -44.90 -9.88 52.53
N THR A 173 -43.62 -9.49 52.53
CA THR A 173 -42.56 -10.28 53.19
C THR A 173 -42.62 -10.19 54.70
N ASN A 174 -42.72 -8.96 55.25
CA ASN A 174 -42.77 -8.78 56.71
C ASN A 174 -44.12 -9.26 57.31
N ALA A 175 -45.25 -9.03 56.61
CA ALA A 175 -46.55 -9.52 57.04
C ALA A 175 -46.55 -11.06 57.13
N LYS A 176 -45.98 -11.78 56.15
CA LYS A 176 -45.76 -13.22 56.22
C LYS A 176 -44.90 -13.61 57.44
N LEU A 177 -43.77 -12.93 57.67
CA LEU A 177 -42.91 -13.26 58.80
C LEU A 177 -43.59 -12.96 60.17
N LYS A 178 -44.46 -11.93 60.25
CA LYS A 178 -45.28 -11.66 61.45
C LYS A 178 -46.27 -12.76 61.70
N LEU A 179 -46.99 -13.27 60.69
CA LEU A 179 -47.89 -14.42 60.82
C LEU A 179 -47.15 -15.66 61.32
N ILE A 180 -45.97 -15.93 60.70
CA ILE A 180 -45.16 -17.10 61.12
C ILE A 180 -44.68 -16.95 62.56
N ALA A 181 -44.24 -15.73 62.93
CA ALA A 181 -43.80 -15.42 64.29
C ALA A 181 -44.94 -15.60 65.30
N GLY A 182 -46.16 -15.12 64.99
CA GLY A 182 -47.37 -15.34 65.83
C GLY A 182 -47.75 -16.78 65.96
N MET A 183 -47.85 -17.52 64.88
CA MET A 183 -48.20 -18.97 64.91
C MET A 183 -47.20 -19.83 65.67
N LEU A 184 -45.91 -19.39 65.76
CA LEU A 184 -44.86 -20.14 66.46
C LEU A 184 -44.57 -19.58 67.83
N ASP A 185 -45.24 -18.52 68.24
CA ASP A 185 -45.03 -17.76 69.49
C ASP A 185 -43.52 -17.39 69.67
N ILE A 186 -42.96 -16.76 68.65
CA ILE A 186 -41.55 -16.29 68.65
C ILE A 186 -41.46 -14.83 68.25
N GLY A 187 -40.44 -14.10 68.74
CA GLY A 187 -40.21 -12.70 68.37
C GLY A 187 -39.93 -12.53 66.85
N PHE A 188 -40.62 -11.61 66.20
CA PHE A 188 -40.50 -11.28 64.78
C PHE A 188 -39.02 -10.96 64.35
N ASP A 189 -38.25 -10.29 65.17
CA ASP A 189 -36.88 -9.92 64.88
C ASP A 189 -35.95 -11.11 64.69
N LYS A 190 -36.21 -12.26 65.35
CA LYS A 190 -35.43 -13.49 65.17
C LYS A 190 -35.56 -14.06 63.78
N LEU A 191 -36.64 -13.80 63.07
CA LEU A 191 -36.88 -14.24 61.69
C LEU A 191 -36.33 -13.19 60.69
N LYS A 192 -36.50 -11.90 60.93
CA LYS A 192 -36.12 -10.78 60.05
C LYS A 192 -34.62 -10.69 59.84
N GLN A 193 -33.81 -10.69 60.91
CA GLN A 193 -32.36 -10.54 60.86
C GLN A 193 -31.68 -11.60 59.96
N ARG A 194 -32.21 -12.81 59.92
CA ARG A 194 -31.59 -13.88 59.12
C ARG A 194 -31.93 -13.82 57.64
N GLU A 195 -33.06 -13.30 57.27
CA GLU A 195 -33.40 -13.09 55.85
C GLU A 195 -32.48 -12.03 55.22
N GLN A 196 -32.13 -10.98 55.96
CA GLN A 196 -31.15 -9.98 55.55
C GLN A 196 -29.75 -10.56 55.41
N GLN A 197 -29.25 -11.38 56.35
CA GLN A 197 -27.96 -12.05 56.29
C GLN A 197 -27.79 -12.98 55.08
N ARG A 198 -28.86 -13.69 54.73
CA ARG A 198 -28.85 -14.57 53.54
C ARG A 198 -28.73 -13.77 52.26
N ARG A 199 -29.42 -12.66 52.15
CA ARG A 199 -29.38 -11.77 50.98
C ARG A 199 -27.99 -11.12 50.80
N GLN A 200 -27.40 -10.64 51.90
CA GLN A 200 -26.06 -10.09 51.86
C GLN A 200 -24.98 -11.10 51.41
N ARG A 201 -25.00 -12.34 51.96
CA ARG A 201 -24.02 -13.37 51.58
C ARG A 201 -24.13 -13.78 50.12
N ARG A 202 -25.32 -13.81 49.53
CA ARG A 202 -25.50 -14.06 48.09
C ARG A 202 -24.97 -12.90 47.24
N MET A 203 -25.22 -11.67 47.65
CA MET A 203 -24.69 -10.48 46.93
C MET A 203 -23.15 -10.48 46.93
N VAL A 204 -22.54 -10.67 48.10
CA VAL A 204 -21.07 -10.74 48.21
C VAL A 204 -20.48 -11.86 47.36
N ALA A 205 -21.07 -13.03 47.30
CA ALA A 205 -20.58 -14.14 46.48
C ALA A 205 -20.64 -13.82 44.98
N ILE A 206 -21.75 -13.19 44.51
CA ILE A 206 -21.90 -12.79 43.09
C ILE A 206 -20.91 -11.69 42.71
N THR A 207 -20.75 -10.67 43.56
CA THR A 207 -19.80 -9.57 43.30
C THR A 207 -18.34 -10.06 43.30
N SER A 208 -17.98 -10.95 44.24
CA SER A 208 -16.63 -11.53 44.28
C SER A 208 -16.32 -12.37 43.01
N LEU A 209 -17.31 -13.14 42.54
CA LEU A 209 -17.15 -13.91 41.29
C LEU A 209 -17.02 -12.98 40.08
N ALA A 210 -17.83 -11.95 39.99
CA ALA A 210 -17.73 -10.96 38.91
C ALA A 210 -16.37 -10.24 38.89
N VAL A 211 -15.86 -9.82 40.03
CA VAL A 211 -14.53 -9.20 40.18
C VAL A 211 -13.44 -10.17 39.77
N LEU A 212 -13.53 -11.45 40.14
CA LEU A 212 -12.56 -12.45 39.76
C LEU A 212 -12.53 -12.67 38.23
N ILE A 213 -13.71 -12.79 37.60
CA ILE A 213 -13.83 -12.95 36.14
C ILE A 213 -13.23 -11.72 35.44
N THR A 214 -13.56 -10.50 35.89
CA THR A 214 -13.03 -9.27 35.31
C THR A 214 -11.50 -9.20 35.47
N ALA A 215 -10.97 -9.57 36.63
CA ALA A 215 -9.51 -9.58 36.86
C ALA A 215 -8.80 -10.58 35.95
N VAL A 216 -9.35 -11.80 35.78
CA VAL A 216 -8.80 -12.82 34.89
C VAL A 216 -8.85 -12.37 33.43
N THR A 217 -9.98 -11.87 32.96
CA THR A 217 -10.13 -11.40 31.58
C THR A 217 -9.23 -10.20 31.26
N THR A 218 -9.11 -9.27 32.21
CA THR A 218 -8.20 -8.11 32.05
C THR A 218 -6.74 -8.56 32.03
N THR A 219 -6.36 -9.49 32.90
CA THR A 219 -4.99 -10.03 32.90
C THR A 219 -4.67 -10.75 31.60
N LEU A 220 -5.58 -11.61 31.10
CA LEU A 220 -5.41 -12.30 29.81
C LEU A 220 -5.34 -11.31 28.66
N ALA A 221 -6.17 -10.28 28.65
CA ALA A 221 -6.12 -9.23 27.61
C ALA A 221 -4.78 -8.46 27.64
N VAL A 222 -4.28 -8.11 28.83
CA VAL A 222 -2.97 -7.45 28.97
C VAL A 222 -1.82 -8.34 28.53
N VAL A 223 -1.86 -9.64 28.88
CA VAL A 223 -0.83 -10.60 28.45
C VAL A 223 -0.87 -10.78 26.94
N ALA A 224 -2.04 -10.97 26.34
CA ALA A 224 -2.21 -11.09 24.89
C ALA A 224 -1.70 -9.82 24.17
N PHE A 225 -2.08 -8.63 24.64
CA PHE A 225 -1.65 -7.37 24.07
C PHE A 225 -0.12 -7.16 24.18
N ARG A 226 0.48 -7.54 25.30
CA ARG A 226 1.95 -7.50 25.46
C ARG A 226 2.65 -8.49 24.55
N ALA A 227 2.14 -9.72 24.45
CA ALA A 227 2.69 -10.74 23.57
C ALA A 227 2.64 -10.29 22.10
N GLN A 228 1.52 -9.70 21.67
CA GLN A 228 1.37 -9.15 20.33
C GLN A 228 2.38 -8.01 20.08
N ARG A 229 2.51 -7.05 20.99
CA ARG A 229 3.48 -5.95 20.85
C ARG A 229 4.93 -6.42 20.80
N ILE A 230 5.28 -7.45 21.60
CA ILE A 230 6.62 -8.02 21.55
C ILE A 230 6.87 -8.69 20.20
N ALA A 231 5.91 -9.48 19.71
CA ALA A 231 6.01 -10.12 18.39
C ALA A 231 6.12 -9.10 17.25
N GLU A 232 5.32 -8.02 17.27
CA GLU A 232 5.41 -6.93 16.31
C GLU A 232 6.77 -6.20 16.37
N HIS A 233 7.30 -5.98 17.57
CA HIS A 233 8.60 -5.35 17.76
C HIS A 233 9.76 -6.23 17.24
N GLU A 234 9.77 -7.52 17.59
CA GLU A 234 10.77 -8.47 17.10
C GLU A 234 10.70 -8.63 15.58
N ARG A 235 9.48 -8.68 15.01
CA ARG A 235 9.27 -8.69 13.56
C ARG A 235 9.84 -7.43 12.91
N GLY A 236 9.50 -6.24 13.39
CA GLY A 236 10.02 -4.97 12.87
C GLY A 236 11.55 -4.86 12.97
N GLN A 237 12.17 -5.44 14.01
CA GLN A 237 13.63 -5.51 14.11
C GLN A 237 14.23 -6.46 13.06
N ALA A 238 13.61 -7.62 12.81
CA ALA A 238 14.06 -8.55 11.78
C ALA A 238 13.93 -7.95 10.38
N GLU A 239 12.78 -7.34 10.06
CA GLU A 239 12.53 -6.65 8.79
C GLU A 239 13.49 -5.46 8.60
N GLY A 240 13.73 -4.66 9.64
CA GLY A 240 14.70 -3.57 9.63
C GLY A 240 16.15 -4.05 9.45
N LEU A 241 16.52 -5.20 10.04
CA LEU A 241 17.83 -5.80 9.82
C LEU A 241 18.00 -6.29 8.37
N ILE A 242 16.98 -6.92 7.80
CA ILE A 242 16.96 -7.33 6.40
C ILE A 242 17.12 -6.10 5.49
N GLY A 243 16.36 -5.03 5.74
CA GLY A 243 16.47 -3.77 5.01
C GLY A 243 17.87 -3.14 5.12
N PHE A 244 18.48 -3.16 6.31
CA PHE A 244 19.86 -2.68 6.51
C PHE A 244 20.88 -3.53 5.73
N MET A 245 20.76 -4.87 5.80
CA MET A 245 21.68 -5.78 5.11
C MET A 245 21.57 -5.66 3.59
N LEU A 246 20.35 -5.60 3.05
CA LEU A 246 20.11 -5.49 1.61
C LEU A 246 20.34 -4.06 1.07
N GLY A 247 20.18 -3.01 1.89
CA GLY A 247 20.37 -1.62 1.52
C GLY A 247 21.78 -1.10 1.82
N ASN A 248 22.07 -0.80 3.08
CA ASN A 248 23.34 -0.13 3.45
C ASN A 248 24.59 -0.99 3.23
N LEU A 249 24.48 -2.32 3.41
CA LEU A 249 25.58 -3.23 3.14
C LEU A 249 25.79 -3.43 1.63
N HIS A 250 24.70 -3.40 0.84
CA HIS A 250 24.72 -3.48 -0.61
C HIS A 250 25.70 -2.46 -1.23
N THR A 251 25.56 -1.18 -0.94
CA THR A 251 26.43 -0.12 -1.49
C THR A 251 27.93 -0.36 -1.18
N LYS A 252 28.23 -0.94 -0.02
CA LYS A 252 29.60 -1.25 0.36
C LYS A 252 30.16 -2.50 -0.35
N LEU A 253 29.30 -3.51 -0.56
CA LEU A 253 29.67 -4.74 -1.23
C LEU A 253 29.75 -4.57 -2.74
N GLU A 254 28.90 -3.71 -3.32
CA GLU A 254 28.98 -3.26 -4.71
C GLU A 254 30.33 -2.61 -4.99
N ALA A 255 30.73 -1.64 -4.17
CA ALA A 255 32.04 -0.98 -4.27
C ALA A 255 33.23 -1.95 -4.13
N ALA A 256 33.03 -3.09 -3.45
CA ALA A 256 34.01 -4.16 -3.31
C ALA A 256 33.88 -5.27 -4.36
N ASN A 257 32.93 -5.17 -5.30
CA ASN A 257 32.58 -6.19 -6.28
C ASN A 257 32.26 -7.56 -5.66
N ARG A 258 31.53 -7.56 -4.52
CA ARG A 258 31.19 -8.73 -3.71
C ARG A 258 29.68 -8.89 -3.48
N LEU A 259 28.88 -8.63 -4.53
CA LEU A 259 27.42 -8.81 -4.51
C LEU A 259 26.98 -10.27 -4.32
N ASP A 260 27.90 -11.22 -4.56
CA ASP A 260 27.73 -12.64 -4.27
C ASP A 260 27.32 -12.92 -2.82
N ILE A 261 27.80 -12.12 -1.87
CA ILE A 261 27.49 -12.26 -0.45
C ILE A 261 26.02 -11.95 -0.14
N LEU A 262 25.37 -11.11 -0.95
CA LEU A 262 23.98 -10.74 -0.76
C LEU A 262 22.98 -11.79 -1.25
N ASP A 263 23.42 -12.78 -2.03
CA ASP A 263 22.55 -13.85 -2.53
C ASP A 263 21.93 -14.66 -1.40
N ASP A 264 22.76 -15.15 -0.50
CA ASP A 264 22.30 -15.92 0.65
C ASP A 264 21.37 -15.10 1.56
N VAL A 265 21.64 -13.80 1.70
CA VAL A 265 20.80 -12.87 2.47
C VAL A 265 19.46 -12.68 1.79
N ALA A 266 19.45 -12.49 0.47
CA ALA A 266 18.22 -12.32 -0.32
C ALA A 266 17.34 -13.57 -0.27
N ASP A 267 17.94 -14.77 -0.42
CA ASP A 267 17.23 -16.05 -0.32
C ASP A 267 16.63 -16.25 1.07
N LYS A 268 17.41 -16.00 2.13
CA LYS A 268 16.93 -16.08 3.52
C LYS A 268 15.82 -15.07 3.83
N ALA A 269 15.91 -13.86 3.28
CA ALA A 269 14.85 -12.86 3.41
C ALA A 269 13.56 -13.31 2.69
N MET A 270 13.68 -13.91 1.50
CA MET A 270 12.52 -14.45 0.78
C MET A 270 11.89 -15.62 1.54
N ASP A 271 12.69 -16.53 2.10
CA ASP A 271 12.20 -17.62 2.94
C ASP A 271 11.43 -17.08 4.16
N TYR A 272 12.00 -16.09 4.85
CA TYR A 272 11.37 -15.43 5.99
C TYR A 272 10.02 -14.80 5.61
N PHE A 273 9.98 -14.00 4.54
CA PHE A 273 8.74 -13.35 4.10
C PHE A 273 7.68 -14.36 3.62
N SER A 274 8.08 -15.47 3.04
CA SER A 274 7.18 -16.53 2.59
C SER A 274 6.56 -17.31 3.76
N ALA A 275 7.23 -17.36 4.91
CA ALA A 275 6.76 -18.05 6.10
C ALA A 275 5.80 -17.21 6.97
N LEU A 276 5.64 -15.91 6.68
CA LEU A 276 4.72 -15.06 7.43
C LEU A 276 3.26 -15.34 7.04
N ASP A 277 2.41 -15.49 8.07
CA ASP A 277 0.96 -15.65 7.88
C ASP A 277 0.32 -14.29 7.51
N ASP A 278 -0.40 -14.23 6.40
CA ASP A 278 -1.05 -13.01 5.90
C ASP A 278 -2.10 -12.43 6.87
N SER A 279 -2.65 -13.24 7.78
CA SER A 279 -3.67 -12.81 8.75
C SER A 279 -3.13 -11.96 9.90
N GLU A 280 -1.81 -11.96 10.12
CA GLU A 280 -1.15 -11.24 11.23
C GLU A 280 -0.36 -10.01 10.78
N VAL A 281 -0.32 -9.71 9.47
CA VAL A 281 0.54 -8.68 8.90
C VAL A 281 -0.17 -7.32 8.91
N THR A 282 0.46 -6.32 9.53
CA THR A 282 -0.02 -4.92 9.50
C THR A 282 0.28 -4.27 8.15
N ASP A 283 -0.41 -3.16 7.82
CA ASP A 283 -0.14 -2.38 6.61
C ASP A 283 1.31 -1.88 6.55
N ASP A 284 1.89 -1.48 7.69
CA ASP A 284 3.29 -1.05 7.78
C ASP A 284 4.25 -2.23 7.51
N SER A 285 3.99 -3.40 8.09
CA SER A 285 4.81 -4.60 7.84
C SER A 285 4.73 -5.04 6.37
N MET A 286 3.55 -4.96 5.74
CA MET A 286 3.41 -5.20 4.29
C MET A 286 4.22 -4.21 3.46
N ALA A 287 4.25 -2.94 3.84
CA ALA A 287 5.05 -1.93 3.16
C ALA A 287 6.55 -2.20 3.29
N GLU A 288 7.04 -2.56 4.48
CA GLU A 288 8.45 -2.92 4.69
C GLU A 288 8.84 -4.20 3.94
N ARG A 289 7.97 -5.21 3.92
CA ARG A 289 8.16 -6.41 3.08
C ARG A 289 8.26 -6.06 1.60
N ALA A 290 7.39 -5.18 1.10
CA ALA A 290 7.43 -4.72 -0.29
C ALA A 290 8.75 -4.00 -0.63
N LYS A 291 9.24 -3.12 0.24
CA LYS A 291 10.54 -2.46 0.10
C LYS A 291 11.71 -3.45 0.11
N ALA A 292 11.68 -4.45 1.01
CA ALA A 292 12.69 -5.49 1.04
C ALA A 292 12.71 -6.32 -0.25
N LEU A 293 11.54 -6.64 -0.82
CA LEU A 293 11.42 -7.30 -2.13
C LEU A 293 12.04 -6.45 -3.26
N GLN A 294 11.91 -5.12 -3.22
CA GLN A 294 12.58 -4.23 -4.17
C GLN A 294 14.11 -4.28 -4.03
N LEU A 295 14.62 -4.29 -2.80
CA LEU A 295 16.06 -4.43 -2.57
C LEU A 295 16.59 -5.77 -3.06
N ILE A 296 15.86 -6.86 -2.82
CA ILE A 296 16.18 -8.18 -3.36
C ILE A 296 16.18 -8.16 -4.90
N GLY A 297 15.15 -7.55 -5.49
CA GLY A 297 15.05 -7.40 -6.94
C GLY A 297 16.25 -6.68 -7.54
N ARG A 298 16.71 -5.59 -6.91
CA ARG A 298 17.90 -4.84 -7.32
C ARG A 298 19.17 -5.69 -7.29
N VAL A 299 19.39 -6.42 -6.20
CA VAL A 299 20.55 -7.32 -6.09
C VAL A 299 20.52 -8.36 -7.23
N ARG A 300 19.34 -8.91 -7.55
CA ARG A 300 19.18 -9.88 -8.64
C ARG A 300 19.43 -9.27 -10.02
N GLU A 301 18.94 -8.05 -10.25
CA GLU A 301 19.14 -7.32 -11.49
C GLU A 301 20.64 -7.02 -11.71
N GLU A 302 21.35 -6.48 -10.72
CA GLU A 302 22.78 -6.21 -10.77
C GLU A 302 23.64 -7.48 -11.00
N GLN A 303 23.14 -8.64 -10.58
CA GLN A 303 23.75 -9.95 -10.87
C GLN A 303 23.39 -10.50 -12.25
N GLY A 304 22.57 -9.81 -13.03
CA GLY A 304 22.06 -10.27 -14.32
C GLY A 304 20.98 -11.36 -14.21
N LYS A 305 20.44 -11.63 -12.99
CA LYS A 305 19.36 -12.59 -12.74
C LYS A 305 17.99 -11.95 -13.00
N LEU A 306 17.80 -11.45 -14.23
CA LEU A 306 16.64 -10.62 -14.60
C LEU A 306 15.26 -11.29 -14.35
N PRO A 307 15.05 -12.62 -14.60
CA PRO A 307 13.77 -13.26 -14.30
C PRO A 307 13.44 -13.33 -12.81
N GLU A 308 14.45 -13.34 -11.95
CA GLU A 308 14.29 -13.36 -10.49
C GLU A 308 14.02 -11.93 -9.96
N ALA A 309 14.71 -10.95 -10.52
CA ALA A 309 14.46 -9.53 -10.26
C ALA A 309 13.00 -9.16 -10.63
N ASP A 310 12.54 -9.54 -11.82
CA ASP A 310 11.18 -9.31 -12.28
C ASP A 310 10.13 -9.87 -11.31
N ARG A 311 10.33 -11.11 -10.83
CA ARG A 311 9.43 -11.73 -9.85
C ARG A 311 9.40 -10.98 -8.52
N ALA A 312 10.56 -10.55 -8.01
CA ALA A 312 10.65 -9.84 -6.75
C ALA A 312 9.95 -8.47 -6.82
N PHE A 313 10.18 -7.72 -7.90
CA PHE A 313 9.50 -6.44 -8.11
C PHE A 313 7.99 -6.59 -8.32
N ALA A 314 7.54 -7.62 -9.07
CA ALA A 314 6.12 -7.91 -9.25
C ALA A 314 5.43 -8.26 -7.92
N GLN A 315 6.08 -9.04 -7.05
CA GLN A 315 5.57 -9.35 -5.71
C GLN A 315 5.49 -8.10 -4.83
N SER A 316 6.49 -7.20 -4.91
CA SER A 316 6.43 -5.91 -4.22
C SER A 316 5.21 -5.10 -4.65
N LEU A 317 4.93 -5.01 -5.95
CA LEU A 317 3.75 -4.30 -6.45
C LEU A 317 2.43 -4.91 -5.96
N GLN A 318 2.32 -6.24 -5.90
CA GLN A 318 1.13 -6.92 -5.38
C GLN A 318 0.83 -6.52 -3.92
N LEU A 319 1.86 -6.25 -3.12
CA LEU A 319 1.70 -5.76 -1.75
C LEU A 319 1.39 -4.26 -1.71
N MET A 320 2.09 -3.44 -2.51
CA MET A 320 1.99 -1.98 -2.46
C MET A 320 0.70 -1.42 -3.07
N GLN A 321 0.19 -1.99 -4.16
CA GLN A 321 -1.02 -1.49 -4.83
C GLN A 321 -2.25 -1.41 -3.91
N PRO A 322 -2.61 -2.47 -3.15
CA PRO A 322 -3.71 -2.42 -2.19
C PRO A 322 -3.46 -1.41 -1.05
N LEU A 323 -2.20 -1.27 -0.59
CA LEU A 323 -1.83 -0.33 0.47
C LEU A 323 -2.07 1.11 0.02
N VAL A 324 -1.56 1.49 -1.14
CA VAL A 324 -1.75 2.83 -1.70
C VAL A 324 -3.23 3.10 -2.00
N SER A 325 -3.99 2.08 -2.45
CA SER A 325 -5.43 2.24 -2.69
C SER A 325 -6.21 2.52 -1.39
N ARG A 326 -5.82 1.91 -0.26
CA ARG A 326 -6.43 2.16 1.05
C ARG A 326 -5.96 3.47 1.68
N HIS A 327 -4.73 3.88 1.40
CA HIS A 327 -4.08 5.06 1.97
C HIS A 327 -3.54 6.00 0.89
N PRO A 328 -4.41 6.61 0.07
CA PRO A 328 -4.03 7.37 -1.13
C PRO A 328 -3.27 8.68 -0.83
N HIS A 329 -3.17 9.08 0.44
CA HIS A 329 -2.42 10.27 0.86
C HIS A 329 -1.09 9.92 1.56
N ASN A 330 -0.71 8.64 1.62
CA ASN A 330 0.58 8.24 2.16
C ASN A 330 1.66 8.39 1.08
N ALA A 331 2.38 9.52 1.13
CA ALA A 331 3.41 9.86 0.15
C ALA A 331 4.54 8.84 0.07
N GLU A 332 5.00 8.31 1.21
CA GLU A 332 6.05 7.29 1.28
C GLU A 332 5.66 6.00 0.55
N TRP A 333 4.39 5.58 0.70
CA TRP A 333 3.89 4.38 0.03
C TRP A 333 3.64 4.61 -1.47
N GLN A 334 3.23 5.83 -1.85
CA GLN A 334 3.13 6.19 -3.27
C GLN A 334 4.50 6.16 -3.95
N ILE A 335 5.55 6.68 -3.30
CA ILE A 335 6.93 6.60 -3.79
C ILE A 335 7.38 5.16 -3.89
N ALA A 336 7.17 4.34 -2.85
CA ALA A 336 7.56 2.93 -2.89
C ALA A 336 6.81 2.13 -3.99
N LEU A 337 5.56 2.48 -4.28
CA LEU A 337 4.82 1.91 -5.42
C LEU A 337 5.44 2.35 -6.76
N ALA A 338 5.79 3.62 -6.88
CA ALA A 338 6.46 4.16 -8.07
C ALA A 338 7.83 3.52 -8.28
N ASP A 339 8.61 3.30 -7.21
CA ASP A 339 9.88 2.57 -7.25
C ASP A 339 9.70 1.15 -7.81
N GLY A 340 8.68 0.42 -7.35
CA GLY A 340 8.36 -0.91 -7.88
C GLY A 340 8.08 -0.93 -9.38
N TYR A 341 7.28 0.02 -9.88
CA TYR A 341 7.07 0.20 -11.32
C TYR A 341 8.37 0.58 -12.04
N SER A 342 9.16 1.47 -11.47
CA SER A 342 10.42 1.96 -12.05
C SER A 342 11.40 0.82 -12.27
N TRP A 343 11.59 -0.05 -11.28
CA TRP A 343 12.48 -1.21 -11.39
C TRP A 343 11.98 -2.25 -12.39
N LEU A 344 10.67 -2.50 -12.46
CA LEU A 344 10.12 -3.35 -13.54
C LEU A 344 10.35 -2.72 -14.92
N GLY A 345 10.32 -1.40 -15.02
CA GLY A 345 10.69 -0.67 -16.22
C GLY A 345 12.16 -0.90 -16.61
N MET A 346 13.09 -0.87 -15.64
CA MET A 346 14.51 -1.15 -15.85
C MET A 346 14.74 -2.59 -16.32
N VAL A 347 14.17 -3.58 -15.62
CA VAL A 347 14.27 -5.00 -16.02
C VAL A 347 13.73 -5.21 -17.44
N ALA A 348 12.61 -4.57 -17.79
CA ALA A 348 12.08 -4.64 -19.15
C ALA A 348 13.03 -3.99 -20.19
N TRP A 349 13.68 -2.88 -19.82
CA TRP A 349 14.71 -2.24 -20.64
C TRP A 349 15.89 -3.17 -20.89
N ASP A 350 16.41 -3.83 -19.85
CA ASP A 350 17.54 -4.75 -19.96
C ASP A 350 17.22 -5.99 -20.81
N HIS A 351 15.94 -6.40 -20.79
CA HIS A 351 15.41 -7.41 -21.72
C HIS A 351 15.12 -6.88 -23.13
N SER A 352 15.39 -5.60 -23.42
CA SER A 352 15.02 -4.91 -24.66
C SER A 352 13.51 -4.91 -24.97
N ASP A 353 12.65 -5.13 -23.93
CA ASP A 353 11.20 -5.00 -24.03
C ASP A 353 10.79 -3.54 -23.85
N LEU A 354 11.11 -2.72 -24.84
CA LEU A 354 10.86 -1.27 -24.82
C LEU A 354 9.37 -0.91 -24.63
N PRO A 355 8.38 -1.63 -25.21
CA PRO A 355 6.97 -1.35 -24.93
C PRO A 355 6.61 -1.54 -23.45
N ARG A 356 7.06 -2.61 -22.83
CA ARG A 356 6.83 -2.89 -21.41
C ARG A 356 7.54 -1.87 -20.52
N ALA A 357 8.79 -1.54 -20.82
CA ALA A 357 9.54 -0.52 -20.10
C ALA A 357 8.79 0.82 -20.05
N LEU A 358 8.31 1.28 -21.22
CA LEU A 358 7.55 2.53 -21.34
C LEU A 358 6.28 2.52 -20.50
N VAL A 359 5.54 1.42 -20.51
CA VAL A 359 4.32 1.27 -19.70
C VAL A 359 4.65 1.41 -18.21
N GLN A 360 5.68 0.72 -17.75
CA GLN A 360 6.03 0.72 -16.33
C GLN A 360 6.49 2.12 -15.86
N PHE A 361 7.39 2.79 -16.58
CA PHE A 361 7.80 4.15 -16.24
C PHE A 361 6.63 5.15 -16.28
N ARG A 362 5.71 5.01 -17.24
CA ARG A 362 4.49 5.84 -17.31
C ARG A 362 3.48 5.56 -16.19
N MET A 363 3.53 4.40 -15.56
CA MET A 363 2.77 4.13 -14.32
C MET A 363 3.40 4.79 -13.09
N ALA A 364 4.73 4.87 -13.03
CA ALA A 364 5.46 5.48 -11.93
C ALA A 364 5.37 7.02 -11.92
N ALA A 365 5.56 7.67 -13.07
CA ALA A 365 5.72 9.12 -13.15
C ALA A 365 4.54 9.92 -12.55
N PRO A 366 3.26 9.62 -12.80
CA PRO A 366 2.14 10.35 -12.21
C PRO A 366 2.06 10.23 -10.67
N LEU A 367 2.50 9.10 -10.10
CA LEU A 367 2.54 8.92 -8.64
C LEU A 367 3.53 9.87 -8.01
N VAL A 368 4.77 9.91 -8.57
CA VAL A 368 5.82 10.80 -8.08
C VAL A 368 5.46 12.27 -8.31
N ASP A 369 4.90 12.62 -9.48
CA ASP A 369 4.45 13.98 -9.79
C ASP A 369 3.37 14.48 -8.80
N GLY A 370 2.42 13.61 -8.44
CA GLY A 370 1.41 13.90 -7.41
C GLY A 370 2.06 14.24 -6.07
N VAL A 371 2.97 13.37 -5.62
CA VAL A 371 3.68 13.55 -4.34
C VAL A 371 4.56 14.80 -4.35
N VAL A 372 5.26 15.09 -5.45
CA VAL A 372 6.12 16.29 -5.59
C VAL A 372 5.31 17.58 -5.57
N ARG A 373 4.09 17.58 -6.09
CA ARG A 373 3.18 18.75 -6.00
C ARG A 373 2.75 19.03 -4.56
N ASP A 374 2.47 17.97 -3.80
CA ASP A 374 2.01 18.07 -2.41
C ASP A 374 3.18 18.36 -1.44
N HIS A 375 4.40 17.93 -1.80
CA HIS A 375 5.62 18.04 -0.99
C HIS A 375 6.78 18.67 -1.78
N PRO A 376 6.66 19.95 -2.19
CA PRO A 376 7.66 20.61 -3.05
C PRO A 376 9.02 20.82 -2.38
N GLU A 377 9.13 20.64 -1.07
CA GLU A 377 10.37 20.74 -0.28
C GLU A 377 11.21 19.45 -0.36
N LYS A 378 10.65 18.33 -0.81
CA LYS A 378 11.33 17.03 -0.91
C LYS A 378 12.12 16.93 -2.22
N LEU A 379 13.36 17.45 -2.19
CA LEU A 379 14.20 17.49 -3.38
C LEU A 379 14.56 16.12 -3.95
N ASP A 380 14.68 15.10 -3.11
CA ASP A 380 14.95 13.73 -3.55
C ASP A 380 13.79 13.16 -4.39
N TRP A 381 12.54 13.49 -4.06
CA TRP A 381 11.38 13.07 -4.84
C TRP A 381 11.30 13.84 -6.17
N LEU A 382 11.66 15.15 -6.16
CA LEU A 382 11.77 15.92 -7.38
C LEU A 382 12.87 15.37 -8.32
N LYS A 383 14.02 14.96 -7.75
CA LYS A 383 15.08 14.28 -8.50
C LYS A 383 14.60 12.95 -9.08
N HIS A 384 13.85 12.14 -8.28
CA HIS A 384 13.26 10.88 -8.75
C HIS A 384 12.32 11.12 -9.94
N LEU A 385 11.49 12.17 -9.91
CA LEU A 385 10.64 12.54 -11.04
C LEU A 385 11.49 12.84 -12.30
N GLY A 386 12.59 13.58 -12.15
CA GLY A 386 13.55 13.85 -13.24
C GLY A 386 14.11 12.55 -13.82
N TRP A 387 14.54 11.62 -12.96
CA TRP A 387 15.05 10.33 -13.39
C TRP A 387 14.01 9.52 -14.18
N LEU A 388 12.73 9.52 -13.76
CA LEU A 388 11.64 8.83 -14.46
C LEU A 388 11.42 9.41 -15.86
N HIS A 389 11.34 10.73 -16.01
CA HIS A 389 11.21 11.39 -17.32
C HIS A 389 12.42 11.13 -18.20
N ASN A 390 13.63 11.09 -17.63
CA ASN A 390 14.84 10.72 -18.35
C ASN A 390 14.74 9.31 -18.94
N ASN A 391 14.31 8.32 -18.16
CA ASN A 391 14.15 6.93 -18.64
C ASN A 391 13.03 6.81 -19.68
N ILE A 392 11.91 7.51 -19.50
CA ILE A 392 10.85 7.57 -20.53
C ILE A 392 11.44 8.15 -21.84
N GLY A 393 12.24 9.22 -21.74
CA GLY A 393 12.93 9.82 -22.88
C GLY A 393 13.83 8.83 -23.61
N HIS A 394 14.64 8.06 -22.88
CA HIS A 394 15.52 7.04 -23.46
C HIS A 394 14.74 5.93 -24.15
N VAL A 395 13.65 5.42 -23.53
CA VAL A 395 12.80 4.40 -24.17
C VAL A 395 12.16 4.93 -25.46
N LEU A 396 11.66 6.17 -25.44
CA LEU A 396 11.05 6.79 -26.63
C LEU A 396 12.09 7.02 -27.72
N GLU A 397 13.31 7.45 -27.38
CA GLU A 397 14.42 7.60 -28.29
C GLU A 397 14.78 6.26 -28.97
N ALA A 398 14.93 5.19 -28.17
CA ALA A 398 15.22 3.85 -28.68
C ALA A 398 14.13 3.35 -29.63
N ARG A 399 12.86 3.70 -29.37
CA ARG A 399 11.72 3.40 -30.27
C ARG A 399 11.62 4.33 -31.47
N GLY A 400 12.51 5.32 -31.59
CA GLY A 400 12.51 6.29 -32.67
C GLY A 400 11.45 7.39 -32.56
N GLN A 401 10.77 7.52 -31.42
CA GLN A 401 9.76 8.55 -31.12
C GLN A 401 10.43 9.84 -30.67
N LEU A 402 11.24 10.45 -31.56
CA LEU A 402 12.19 11.52 -31.21
C LEU A 402 11.52 12.77 -30.64
N ALA A 403 10.33 13.15 -31.17
CA ALA A 403 9.64 14.36 -30.69
C ALA A 403 9.10 14.17 -29.25
N GLU A 404 8.58 12.97 -28.94
CA GLU A 404 8.13 12.65 -27.59
C GLU A 404 9.34 12.57 -26.65
N ALA A 405 10.44 11.94 -27.06
CA ALA A 405 11.68 11.87 -26.29
C ALA A 405 12.22 13.27 -25.96
N GLN A 406 12.22 14.19 -26.93
CA GLN A 406 12.64 15.56 -26.72
C GLN A 406 11.79 16.25 -25.65
N ASN A 407 10.46 16.09 -25.68
CA ASN A 407 9.56 16.67 -24.67
C ASN A 407 9.90 16.13 -23.25
N GLU A 408 10.18 14.84 -23.12
CA GLU A 408 10.57 14.27 -21.83
C GLU A 408 11.91 14.85 -21.33
N TYR A 409 12.91 14.97 -22.19
CA TYR A 409 14.20 15.59 -21.83
C TYR A 409 14.07 17.09 -21.50
N GLU A 410 13.14 17.81 -22.14
CA GLU A 410 12.84 19.20 -21.76
C GLU A 410 12.22 19.29 -20.36
N ILE A 411 11.37 18.32 -19.97
CA ILE A 411 10.84 18.23 -18.60
C ILE A 411 12.00 17.99 -17.62
N VAL A 412 12.91 17.04 -17.92
CA VAL A 412 14.11 16.80 -17.10
C VAL A 412 14.90 18.09 -16.91
N LEU A 413 15.17 18.81 -18.00
CA LEU A 413 15.90 20.09 -17.94
C LEU A 413 15.23 21.11 -17.00
N GLN A 414 13.90 21.21 -17.01
CA GLN A 414 13.18 22.12 -16.10
C GLN A 414 13.27 21.66 -14.64
N ILE A 415 13.18 20.35 -14.41
CA ILE A 415 13.33 19.78 -13.06
C ILE A 415 14.74 20.07 -12.52
N ASP A 416 15.80 19.83 -13.30
CA ASP A 416 17.17 20.03 -12.86
C ASP A 416 17.49 21.49 -12.63
N LYS A 417 17.00 22.39 -13.47
CA LYS A 417 17.08 23.85 -13.24
C LYS A 417 16.39 24.25 -11.93
N ARG A 418 15.23 23.66 -11.62
CA ARG A 418 14.53 23.89 -10.34
C ARG A 418 15.34 23.37 -9.16
N LEU A 419 15.91 22.16 -9.26
CA LEU A 419 16.76 21.57 -8.21
C LEU A 419 17.98 22.45 -7.91
N ILE A 420 18.66 22.96 -8.94
CA ILE A 420 19.80 23.89 -8.79
C ILE A 420 19.34 25.23 -8.20
N GLY A 421 18.18 25.73 -8.60
CA GLY A 421 17.63 26.96 -8.02
C GLY A 421 17.35 26.82 -6.51
N LEU A 422 16.92 25.65 -6.06
CA LEU A 422 16.64 25.35 -4.65
C LEU A 422 17.90 24.98 -3.85
N ALA A 423 18.91 24.37 -4.49
CA ALA A 423 20.15 23.94 -3.85
C ALA A 423 21.38 24.22 -4.76
N PRO A 424 21.79 25.49 -4.94
CA PRO A 424 22.81 25.87 -5.91
C PRO A 424 24.21 25.27 -5.67
N GLY A 425 24.50 24.93 -4.40
CA GLY A 425 25.76 24.31 -3.99
C GLY A 425 25.82 22.78 -4.20
N ASN A 426 24.72 22.15 -4.58
CA ASN A 426 24.69 20.71 -4.73
C ASN A 426 25.34 20.28 -6.06
N ARG A 427 26.53 19.67 -5.97
CA ARG A 427 27.30 19.20 -7.12
C ARG A 427 26.54 18.16 -7.94
N LEU A 428 25.79 17.24 -7.27
CA LEU A 428 25.03 16.18 -7.94
C LEU A 428 23.99 16.78 -8.90
N TYR A 429 23.24 17.81 -8.49
CA TYR A 429 22.24 18.44 -9.36
C TYR A 429 22.84 19.14 -10.57
N ARG A 430 24.09 19.61 -10.47
CA ARG A 430 24.81 20.13 -11.62
C ARG A 430 25.26 19.02 -12.58
N VAL A 431 25.60 17.85 -12.06
CA VAL A 431 25.89 16.65 -12.86
C VAL A 431 24.65 16.23 -13.64
N GLU A 432 23.48 16.12 -12.96
CA GLU A 432 22.21 15.78 -13.61
C GLU A 432 21.84 16.80 -14.71
N LEU A 433 21.99 18.10 -14.45
CA LEU A 433 21.78 19.13 -15.47
C LEU A 433 22.73 18.96 -16.68
N GLY A 434 23.96 18.51 -16.45
CA GLY A 434 24.91 18.17 -17.53
C GLY A 434 24.35 17.07 -18.42
N HIS A 435 23.88 16.00 -17.83
CA HIS A 435 23.24 14.89 -18.56
C HIS A 435 21.97 15.32 -19.31
N ALA A 436 21.14 16.19 -18.72
CA ALA A 436 19.96 16.73 -19.40
C ALA A 436 20.34 17.48 -20.69
N TYR A 437 21.36 18.33 -20.64
CA TYR A 437 21.88 19.03 -21.84
C TYR A 437 22.51 18.05 -22.84
N ASP A 438 23.21 17.00 -22.40
CA ASP A 438 23.78 15.97 -23.28
C ASP A 438 22.69 15.25 -24.06
N ASN A 439 21.61 14.82 -23.36
CA ASN A 439 20.46 14.17 -23.98
C ASN A 439 19.75 15.09 -24.98
N LEU A 440 19.52 16.36 -24.62
CA LEU A 440 18.94 17.35 -25.52
C LEU A 440 19.81 17.62 -26.74
N THR A 441 21.13 17.71 -26.56
CA THR A 441 22.10 17.86 -27.67
C THR A 441 21.96 16.68 -28.64
N LYS A 442 21.96 15.45 -28.12
CA LYS A 442 21.86 14.21 -28.91
C LYS A 442 20.55 14.13 -29.68
N ILE A 443 19.41 14.40 -29.01
CA ILE A 443 18.10 14.29 -29.65
C ILE A 443 17.88 15.39 -30.68
N SER A 444 18.29 16.63 -30.40
CA SER A 444 18.21 17.75 -31.30
C SER A 444 19.10 17.52 -32.56
N TYR A 445 20.32 16.99 -32.37
CA TYR A 445 21.17 16.58 -33.48
C TYR A 445 20.53 15.49 -34.35
N THR A 446 20.02 14.43 -33.72
CA THR A 446 19.42 13.31 -34.42
C THR A 446 18.17 13.71 -35.22
N SER A 447 17.38 14.64 -34.67
CA SER A 447 16.20 15.22 -35.33
C SER A 447 16.54 16.30 -36.37
N GLY A 448 17.83 16.64 -36.51
CA GLY A 448 18.29 17.66 -37.43
C GLY A 448 18.15 19.12 -36.96
N ASN A 449 17.71 19.35 -35.72
CA ASN A 449 17.65 20.70 -35.14
C ASN A 449 19.05 21.16 -34.69
N LEU A 450 19.93 21.48 -35.66
CA LEU A 450 21.33 21.75 -35.40
C LEU A 450 21.58 23.03 -34.62
N LEU A 451 20.64 24.01 -34.65
CA LEU A 451 20.77 25.25 -33.87
C LEU A 451 20.55 24.95 -32.38
N SER A 452 19.46 24.27 -32.03
CA SER A 452 19.21 23.84 -30.64
C SER A 452 20.33 22.90 -30.14
N ALA A 453 20.73 21.93 -30.96
CA ALA A 453 21.84 21.03 -30.64
C ALA A 453 23.13 21.82 -30.28
N GLN A 454 23.45 22.87 -31.00
CA GLN A 454 24.64 23.70 -30.71
C GLN A 454 24.49 24.49 -29.41
N GLU A 455 23.30 25.03 -29.15
CA GLU A 455 23.04 25.76 -27.89
C GLU A 455 23.17 24.82 -26.69
N ASP A 456 22.48 23.66 -26.73
CA ASP A 456 22.52 22.67 -25.67
C ASP A 456 23.93 22.11 -25.47
N ALA A 457 24.67 21.79 -26.56
CA ALA A 457 26.06 21.36 -26.50
C ALA A 457 26.96 22.38 -25.81
N SER A 458 26.74 23.68 -26.10
CA SER A 458 27.50 24.75 -25.48
C SER A 458 27.21 24.87 -23.96
N GLN A 459 25.98 24.65 -23.54
CA GLN A 459 25.62 24.63 -22.11
C GLN A 459 26.22 23.41 -21.40
N SER A 460 26.06 22.22 -21.99
CA SER A 460 26.66 20.97 -21.48
C SER A 460 28.18 21.15 -21.30
N LEU A 461 28.89 21.58 -22.35
CA LEU A 461 30.34 21.70 -22.31
C LEU A 461 30.82 22.66 -21.22
N ARG A 462 30.19 23.85 -21.10
CA ARG A 462 30.52 24.80 -20.03
C ARG A 462 30.31 24.19 -18.63
N LEU A 463 29.28 23.46 -18.45
CA LEU A 463 28.96 22.85 -17.15
C LEU A 463 29.96 21.75 -16.78
N TRP A 464 30.27 20.84 -17.71
CA TRP A 464 31.29 19.81 -17.50
C TRP A 464 32.68 20.37 -17.29
N GLN A 465 33.05 21.46 -18.02
CA GLN A 465 34.31 22.21 -17.79
C GLN A 465 34.37 22.77 -16.36
N SER A 466 33.28 23.39 -15.89
CA SER A 466 33.21 23.91 -14.52
C SER A 466 33.38 22.80 -13.47
N LEU A 467 32.69 21.66 -13.63
CA LEU A 467 32.78 20.52 -12.73
C LEU A 467 34.19 19.89 -12.74
N ALA A 468 34.82 19.80 -13.91
CA ALA A 468 36.19 19.27 -14.05
C ALA A 468 37.26 20.19 -13.44
N LEU A 469 37.04 21.52 -13.45
CA LEU A 469 37.91 22.47 -12.76
C LEU A 469 37.80 22.38 -11.23
N GLU A 470 36.61 22.05 -10.70
CA GLU A 470 36.40 21.86 -9.24
C GLU A 470 37.10 20.62 -8.73
N ASP A 471 37.07 19.53 -9.48
CA ASP A 471 37.76 18.28 -9.15
C ASP A 471 38.37 17.65 -10.40
N PRO A 472 39.61 18.00 -10.72
CA PRO A 472 40.33 17.47 -11.90
C PRO A 472 40.64 15.96 -11.80
N LYS A 473 40.46 15.34 -10.62
CA LYS A 473 40.72 13.91 -10.41
C LYS A 473 39.45 13.05 -10.55
N ASP A 474 38.29 13.66 -10.65
CA ASP A 474 37.04 12.96 -10.89
C ASP A 474 37.01 12.40 -12.31
N LEU A 475 37.31 11.09 -12.43
CA LEU A 475 37.42 10.44 -13.75
C LEU A 475 36.05 10.39 -14.46
N SER A 476 34.95 10.32 -13.74
CA SER A 476 33.62 10.33 -14.33
C SER A 476 33.32 11.68 -14.98
N VAL A 477 33.60 12.77 -14.28
CA VAL A 477 33.42 14.11 -14.83
C VAL A 477 34.38 14.36 -16.02
N GLN A 478 35.61 13.85 -15.96
CA GLN A 478 36.55 13.94 -17.12
C GLN A 478 35.97 13.16 -18.32
N MET A 479 35.40 11.99 -18.11
CA MET A 479 34.75 11.20 -19.17
C MET A 479 33.58 11.97 -19.80
N TYR A 480 32.67 12.52 -19.00
CA TYR A 480 31.56 13.31 -19.51
C TYR A 480 31.99 14.59 -20.22
N LEU A 481 33.03 15.26 -19.73
CA LEU A 481 33.64 16.38 -20.43
C LEU A 481 34.13 16.00 -21.82
N ALA A 482 34.82 14.88 -21.97
CA ALA A 482 35.28 14.38 -23.24
C ALA A 482 34.13 14.04 -24.19
N ARG A 483 33.08 13.33 -23.68
CA ARG A 483 31.87 12.98 -24.42
C ARG A 483 31.10 14.22 -24.90
N ALA A 484 30.91 15.21 -24.03
CA ALA A 484 30.29 16.49 -24.37
C ALA A 484 31.12 17.26 -25.44
N GLY A 485 32.44 17.26 -25.30
CA GLY A 485 33.37 17.82 -26.29
C GLY A 485 33.24 17.16 -27.65
N ALA A 486 33.22 15.82 -27.70
CA ALA A 486 33.07 15.07 -28.94
C ALA A 486 31.68 15.25 -29.57
N MET A 487 30.60 15.30 -28.76
CA MET A 487 29.28 15.58 -29.27
C MET A 487 29.14 17.02 -29.81
N SER A 488 29.72 17.99 -29.11
CA SER A 488 29.84 19.37 -29.59
C SER A 488 30.58 19.46 -30.92
N ALA A 489 31.71 18.74 -31.06
CA ALA A 489 32.45 18.63 -32.31
C ALA A 489 31.60 18.07 -33.46
N LYS A 490 30.81 17.05 -33.20
CA LYS A 490 29.89 16.47 -34.19
C LYS A 490 28.84 17.46 -34.68
N VAL A 491 28.28 18.26 -33.76
CA VAL A 491 27.33 19.33 -34.10
C VAL A 491 28.03 20.43 -34.91
N MET A 492 29.22 20.86 -34.50
CA MET A 492 30.04 21.88 -35.18
C MET A 492 30.42 21.42 -36.60
N GLN A 493 30.81 20.14 -36.77
CA GLN A 493 31.07 19.53 -38.05
C GLN A 493 29.86 19.60 -38.98
N ALA A 494 28.69 19.17 -38.50
CA ALA A 494 27.44 19.22 -39.26
C ALA A 494 27.08 20.67 -39.69
N ARG A 495 27.53 21.67 -38.97
CA ARG A 495 27.33 23.08 -39.26
C ARG A 495 28.48 23.73 -40.06
N GLY A 496 29.49 22.96 -40.45
CA GLY A 496 30.66 23.45 -41.23
C GLY A 496 31.67 24.22 -40.40
N GLN A 497 31.66 24.15 -39.08
CA GLN A 497 32.61 24.79 -38.16
C GLN A 497 33.82 23.88 -37.94
N TYR A 498 34.67 23.81 -38.97
CA TYR A 498 35.76 22.84 -39.03
C TYR A 498 36.81 22.99 -37.92
N HIS A 499 37.34 24.20 -37.73
CA HIS A 499 38.45 24.43 -36.79
C HIS A 499 38.06 24.18 -35.35
N GLU A 500 36.85 24.62 -34.96
CA GLU A 500 36.31 24.43 -33.63
C GLU A 500 36.03 22.92 -33.37
N SER A 501 35.57 22.19 -34.38
CA SER A 501 35.34 20.76 -34.28
C SER A 501 36.65 19.98 -34.08
N VAL A 502 37.70 20.33 -34.80
CA VAL A 502 39.04 19.73 -34.62
C VAL A 502 39.55 19.94 -33.20
N ALA A 503 39.52 21.19 -32.72
CA ALA A 503 40.02 21.54 -31.38
C ALA A 503 39.25 20.78 -30.29
N ALA A 504 37.90 20.64 -30.42
CA ALA A 504 37.08 19.93 -29.47
C ALA A 504 37.40 18.43 -29.42
N LEU A 505 37.62 17.79 -30.60
CA LEU A 505 38.01 16.39 -30.67
C LEU A 505 39.44 16.13 -30.21
N GLU A 506 40.37 17.04 -30.43
CA GLU A 506 41.73 16.92 -29.90
C GLU A 506 41.74 16.91 -28.37
N ASN A 507 40.95 17.80 -27.74
CA ASN A 507 40.79 17.80 -26.28
C ASN A 507 40.11 16.50 -25.77
N ALA A 508 39.05 16.06 -26.44
CA ALA A 508 38.38 14.79 -26.10
C ALA A 508 39.33 13.59 -26.19
N LEU A 509 40.14 13.54 -27.26
CA LEU A 509 41.13 12.48 -27.48
C LEU A 509 42.21 12.50 -26.38
N GLU A 510 42.71 13.68 -25.99
CA GLU A 510 43.67 13.80 -24.90
C GLU A 510 43.14 13.29 -23.58
N ILE A 511 41.90 13.68 -23.23
CA ILE A 511 41.22 13.18 -22.02
C ILE A 511 41.02 11.66 -22.12
N GLY A 512 40.50 11.15 -23.24
CA GLY A 512 40.30 9.72 -23.48
C GLY A 512 41.55 8.89 -23.29
N ASN A 513 42.69 9.37 -23.81
CA ASN A 513 43.99 8.70 -23.61
C ASN A 513 44.40 8.65 -22.11
N ARG A 514 44.16 9.71 -21.36
CA ARG A 514 44.43 9.74 -19.91
C ARG A 514 43.55 8.76 -19.17
N LEU A 515 42.25 8.71 -19.50
CA LEU A 515 41.30 7.78 -18.87
C LEU A 515 41.66 6.33 -19.14
N LEU A 516 42.01 5.99 -20.39
CA LEU A 516 42.42 4.62 -20.76
C LEU A 516 43.73 4.22 -20.08
N ALA A 517 44.66 5.16 -19.87
CA ALA A 517 45.90 4.91 -19.13
C ALA A 517 45.66 4.57 -17.65
N VAL A 518 44.61 5.10 -17.04
CA VAL A 518 44.22 4.77 -15.66
C VAL A 518 43.51 3.40 -15.59
N ASN A 519 42.61 3.11 -16.54
CA ASN A 519 41.89 1.83 -16.61
C ASN A 519 41.88 1.32 -18.06
N SER A 520 42.90 0.53 -18.40
CA SER A 520 43.08 0.00 -19.75
C SER A 520 42.06 -1.08 -20.18
N THR A 521 41.23 -1.57 -19.24
CA THR A 521 40.22 -2.60 -19.51
C THR A 521 38.81 -2.05 -19.59
N SER A 522 38.60 -0.74 -19.32
CA SER A 522 37.30 -0.08 -19.38
C SER A 522 36.75 -0.10 -20.82
N THR A 523 35.67 -0.81 -21.05
CA THR A 523 34.98 -0.87 -22.34
C THR A 523 34.50 0.51 -22.78
N ASP A 524 33.98 1.32 -21.87
CA ASP A 524 33.57 2.70 -22.13
C ASP A 524 34.72 3.58 -22.61
N SER A 525 35.85 3.56 -21.89
CA SER A 525 37.01 4.33 -22.28
C SER A 525 37.60 3.91 -23.62
N ILE A 526 37.60 2.60 -23.92
CA ILE A 526 38.05 2.06 -25.20
C ILE A 526 37.09 2.51 -26.32
N ASN A 527 35.77 2.37 -26.13
CA ASN A 527 34.76 2.80 -27.12
C ASN A 527 34.84 4.30 -27.41
N ASP A 528 34.93 5.14 -26.37
CA ASP A 528 35.00 6.59 -26.50
C ASP A 528 36.25 7.03 -27.23
N LEU A 529 37.42 6.48 -26.84
CA LEU A 529 38.70 6.81 -27.50
C LEU A 529 38.71 6.40 -29.00
N ALA A 530 38.11 5.22 -29.31
CA ALA A 530 37.99 4.78 -30.70
C ALA A 530 37.10 5.73 -31.51
N ALA A 531 35.99 6.19 -30.95
CA ALA A 531 35.07 7.14 -31.57
C ALA A 531 35.72 8.52 -31.78
N TYR A 532 36.47 9.03 -30.79
CA TYR A 532 37.20 10.30 -30.89
C TYR A 532 38.29 10.21 -31.97
N SER A 533 39.04 9.11 -31.99
CA SER A 533 40.07 8.83 -33.00
C SER A 533 39.48 8.86 -34.41
N ARG A 534 38.33 8.17 -34.64
CA ARG A 534 37.64 8.16 -35.94
C ARG A 534 37.15 9.56 -36.33
N GLY A 535 36.46 10.27 -35.40
CA GLY A 535 35.92 11.61 -35.68
C GLY A 535 37.02 12.61 -36.04
N LEU A 536 38.13 12.61 -35.29
CA LEU A 536 39.27 13.48 -35.58
C LEU A 536 39.94 13.11 -36.92
N ALA A 537 40.09 11.81 -37.20
CA ALA A 537 40.67 11.36 -38.49
C ALA A 537 39.83 11.82 -39.68
N HIS A 538 38.50 11.76 -39.59
CA HIS A 538 37.59 12.29 -40.61
C HIS A 538 37.86 13.78 -40.90
N LEU A 539 37.95 14.60 -39.86
CA LEU A 539 38.23 16.03 -40.03
C LEU A 539 39.63 16.27 -40.61
N LEU A 540 40.65 15.57 -40.12
CA LEU A 540 42.04 15.74 -40.62
C LEU A 540 42.17 15.33 -42.09
N GLN A 541 41.40 14.35 -42.57
CA GLN A 541 41.31 14.03 -44.00
C GLN A 541 40.80 15.22 -44.84
N LEU A 542 39.85 15.98 -44.32
CA LEU A 542 39.30 17.18 -44.97
C LEU A 542 40.30 18.32 -44.93
N GLY A 543 41.05 18.48 -43.83
CA GLY A 543 42.06 19.50 -43.61
C GLY A 543 43.42 19.24 -44.24
N GLY A 544 43.62 18.08 -44.89
CA GLY A 544 44.86 17.79 -45.62
C GLY A 544 45.99 17.17 -44.79
N ASP A 545 45.68 16.52 -43.64
CA ASP A 545 46.65 15.73 -42.88
C ASP A 545 46.33 14.22 -42.94
N PRO A 546 46.56 13.54 -44.06
CA PRO A 546 46.24 12.13 -44.26
C PRO A 546 47.12 11.20 -43.42
N VAL A 547 48.32 11.63 -43.02
CA VAL A 547 49.23 10.76 -42.25
C VAL A 547 48.71 10.56 -40.83
N ARG A 548 48.40 11.64 -40.16
CA ARG A 548 47.82 11.62 -38.80
C ARG A 548 46.43 10.95 -38.80
N ALA A 549 45.61 11.25 -39.82
CA ALA A 549 44.32 10.60 -40.02
C ALA A 549 44.46 9.05 -40.10
N GLY A 550 45.41 8.58 -40.88
CA GLY A 550 45.66 7.14 -41.00
C GLY A 550 46.11 6.46 -39.71
N GLN A 551 46.89 7.18 -38.88
CA GLN A 551 47.29 6.65 -37.56
C GLN A 551 46.09 6.52 -36.63
N LEU A 552 45.24 7.55 -36.59
CA LEU A 552 44.02 7.56 -35.75
C LEU A 552 42.98 6.50 -36.18
N LEU A 553 42.81 6.28 -37.49
CA LEU A 553 41.91 5.23 -37.97
C LEU A 553 42.42 3.83 -37.64
N ARG A 554 43.72 3.56 -37.76
CA ARG A 554 44.28 2.28 -37.30
C ARG A 554 44.07 2.07 -35.80
N ASN A 555 44.20 3.10 -34.99
CA ASN A 555 43.89 3.03 -33.56
C ASN A 555 42.42 2.70 -33.34
N SER A 556 41.50 3.43 -34.00
CA SER A 556 40.05 3.19 -33.88
C SER A 556 39.67 1.77 -34.26
N VAL A 557 40.14 1.27 -35.41
CA VAL A 557 39.88 -0.11 -35.86
C VAL A 557 40.42 -1.15 -34.87
N THR A 558 41.62 -0.91 -34.33
CA THR A 558 42.21 -1.81 -33.32
C THR A 558 41.36 -1.87 -32.06
N LEU A 559 40.94 -0.73 -31.53
CA LEU A 559 40.13 -0.60 -30.32
C LEU A 559 38.74 -1.26 -30.47
N TYR A 560 38.05 -1.00 -31.60
CA TYR A 560 36.75 -1.67 -31.84
C TYR A 560 36.90 -3.16 -32.05
N THR A 561 37.98 -3.64 -32.69
CA THR A 561 38.27 -5.07 -32.84
C THR A 561 38.46 -5.73 -31.46
N GLN A 562 39.13 -5.04 -30.51
CA GLN A 562 39.30 -5.51 -29.14
C GLN A 562 37.95 -5.60 -28.40
N LEU A 563 37.04 -4.63 -28.56
CA LEU A 563 35.71 -4.65 -27.99
C LEU A 563 34.87 -5.79 -28.53
N ILE A 564 34.84 -5.96 -29.84
CA ILE A 564 34.09 -7.05 -30.52
C ILE A 564 34.62 -8.44 -30.12
N ALA A 565 35.93 -8.57 -29.86
CA ALA A 565 36.49 -9.82 -29.34
C ALA A 565 35.98 -10.19 -27.95
N LYS A 566 35.61 -9.19 -27.12
CA LYS A 566 34.99 -9.41 -25.80
C LYS A 566 33.51 -9.75 -25.91
N GLU A 567 32.76 -9.01 -26.72
CA GLU A 567 31.32 -9.16 -26.94
C GLU A 567 31.02 -9.13 -28.45
N PRO A 568 31.07 -10.29 -29.10
CA PRO A 568 30.92 -10.39 -30.57
C PRO A 568 29.55 -9.95 -31.08
N ASP A 569 28.53 -9.98 -30.24
CA ASP A 569 27.13 -9.75 -30.63
C ASP A 569 26.66 -8.31 -30.40
N GLU A 570 27.55 -7.40 -29.91
CA GLU A 570 27.18 -6.00 -29.65
C GLU A 570 27.10 -5.20 -30.98
N PRO A 571 25.88 -4.83 -31.46
CA PRO A 571 25.70 -4.21 -32.77
C PRO A 571 26.31 -2.80 -32.86
N ALA A 572 26.40 -2.08 -31.75
CA ALA A 572 26.96 -0.72 -31.74
C ALA A 572 28.45 -0.74 -32.05
N TRP A 573 29.22 -1.70 -31.50
CA TRP A 573 30.67 -1.79 -31.77
C TRP A 573 30.94 -2.27 -33.20
N GLN A 574 30.11 -3.20 -33.72
CA GLN A 574 30.20 -3.63 -35.12
C GLN A 574 29.91 -2.47 -36.08
N ALA A 575 28.88 -1.66 -35.81
CA ALA A 575 28.57 -0.47 -36.59
C ALA A 575 29.67 0.59 -36.50
N ASN A 576 30.24 0.81 -35.34
CA ASN A 576 31.34 1.76 -35.16
C ASN A 576 32.64 1.32 -35.86
N LEU A 577 32.92 -0.01 -35.91
CA LEU A 577 34.01 -0.58 -36.70
C LEU A 577 33.79 -0.33 -38.18
N ALA A 578 32.57 -0.62 -38.70
CA ALA A 578 32.24 -0.35 -40.08
C ALA A 578 32.37 1.12 -40.48
N GLU A 579 31.97 2.07 -39.61
CA GLU A 579 32.21 3.50 -39.81
C GLU A 579 33.73 3.79 -39.92
N SER A 580 34.57 3.14 -39.07
CA SER A 580 36.03 3.33 -39.10
C SER A 580 36.65 2.76 -40.40
N ASP A 581 36.13 1.64 -40.89
CA ASP A 581 36.52 1.06 -42.16
C ASP A 581 36.10 1.91 -43.35
N LEU A 582 34.90 2.54 -43.30
CA LEU A 582 34.47 3.51 -44.33
C LEU A 582 35.38 4.73 -44.39
N GLU A 583 35.76 5.30 -43.25
CA GLU A 583 36.72 6.39 -43.21
C GLU A 583 38.12 5.98 -43.71
N SER A 584 38.54 4.77 -43.37
CA SER A 584 39.78 4.17 -43.89
C SER A 584 39.73 3.98 -45.43
N SER A 585 38.58 3.57 -45.96
CA SER A 585 38.33 3.45 -47.39
C SER A 585 38.42 4.82 -48.09
N ARG A 586 37.80 5.88 -47.53
CA ARG A 586 37.86 7.24 -48.07
C ARG A 586 39.31 7.78 -48.10
N LEU A 587 40.08 7.51 -47.04
CA LEU A 587 41.47 7.90 -46.94
C LEU A 587 42.33 7.20 -47.99
N ALA A 588 42.21 5.88 -48.10
CA ALA A 588 42.96 5.08 -49.11
C ALA A 588 42.60 5.53 -50.53
N TRP A 589 41.32 5.81 -50.82
CA TRP A 589 40.86 6.34 -52.07
C TRP A 589 41.54 7.67 -52.46
N LYS A 590 41.53 8.63 -51.50
CA LYS A 590 42.22 9.93 -51.70
C LYS A 590 43.73 9.80 -51.90
N SER A 591 44.33 8.76 -51.30
CA SER A 591 45.76 8.42 -51.46
C SER A 591 46.12 7.69 -52.74
N GLY A 592 45.10 7.30 -53.55
CA GLY A 592 45.30 6.54 -54.80
C GLY A 592 45.39 5.01 -54.63
N ASP A 593 45.29 4.51 -53.37
CA ASP A 593 45.28 3.06 -53.13
C ASP A 593 43.83 2.51 -53.28
N THR A 594 43.46 2.32 -54.56
CA THR A 594 42.12 1.86 -54.92
C THR A 594 41.80 0.44 -54.42
N SER A 595 42.86 -0.38 -54.27
CA SER A 595 42.70 -1.75 -53.76
C SER A 595 42.32 -1.77 -52.29
N ALA A 596 43.08 -1.08 -51.45
CA ALA A 596 42.81 -0.95 -50.05
C ALA A 596 41.47 -0.24 -49.80
N ALA A 597 41.16 0.79 -50.58
CA ALA A 597 39.90 1.53 -50.49
C ALA A 597 38.70 0.60 -50.71
N ARG A 598 38.70 -0.19 -51.77
CA ARG A 598 37.63 -1.15 -52.10
C ARG A 598 37.53 -2.26 -51.05
N ALA A 599 38.65 -2.79 -50.55
CA ALA A 599 38.69 -3.79 -49.52
C ALA A 599 38.02 -3.30 -48.23
N SER A 600 38.39 -2.13 -47.72
CA SER A 600 37.80 -1.54 -46.52
C SER A 600 36.29 -1.24 -46.66
N ALA A 601 35.84 -0.71 -47.80
CA ALA A 601 34.43 -0.45 -48.04
C ALA A 601 33.61 -1.74 -48.10
N ASN A 602 34.12 -2.83 -48.69
CA ASN A 602 33.45 -4.12 -48.69
C ASN A 602 33.43 -4.76 -47.31
N THR A 603 34.48 -4.59 -46.50
CA THR A 603 34.48 -5.08 -45.12
C THR A 603 33.40 -4.36 -44.31
N ALA A 604 33.31 -3.06 -44.38
CA ALA A 604 32.26 -2.25 -43.71
C ALA A 604 30.85 -2.69 -44.14
N ARG A 605 30.65 -2.81 -45.49
CA ARG A 605 29.36 -3.25 -46.06
C ARG A 605 28.95 -4.64 -45.57
N THR A 606 29.87 -5.60 -45.58
CA THR A 606 29.61 -6.96 -45.12
C THR A 606 29.25 -7.01 -43.63
N LEU A 607 30.01 -6.29 -42.81
CA LEU A 607 29.79 -6.20 -41.36
C LEU A 607 28.40 -5.61 -41.03
N ILE A 608 28.06 -4.50 -41.67
CA ILE A 608 26.76 -3.86 -41.45
C ILE A 608 25.59 -4.67 -41.98
N ALA A 609 25.74 -5.38 -43.12
CA ALA A 609 24.72 -6.26 -43.61
C ALA A 609 24.42 -7.42 -42.61
N ALA A 610 25.48 -7.97 -41.99
CA ALA A 610 25.32 -8.96 -40.93
C ALA A 610 24.59 -8.38 -39.67
N VAL A 611 24.90 -7.16 -39.28
CA VAL A 611 24.19 -6.46 -38.20
C VAL A 611 22.69 -6.32 -38.49
N ILE A 612 22.30 -5.93 -39.71
CA ILE A 612 20.89 -5.80 -40.10
C ILE A 612 20.16 -7.15 -40.02
N GLN A 613 20.83 -8.23 -40.46
CA GLN A 613 20.23 -9.58 -40.44
C GLN A 613 19.97 -10.08 -39.01
N LYS A 614 20.89 -9.78 -38.07
CA LYS A 614 20.83 -10.28 -36.70
C LYS A 614 20.03 -9.34 -35.78
N HIS A 615 20.11 -8.04 -36.01
CA HIS A 615 19.54 -6.97 -35.19
C HIS A 615 18.64 -6.08 -36.08
N THR A 616 17.46 -6.58 -36.42
CA THR A 616 16.54 -5.96 -37.40
C THR A 616 15.99 -4.62 -36.98
N ASP A 617 16.04 -4.32 -35.68
CA ASP A 617 15.60 -3.07 -35.03
C ASP A 617 16.71 -2.05 -34.81
N TYR A 618 17.98 -2.39 -35.11
CA TYR A 618 19.11 -1.49 -34.92
C TYR A 618 19.12 -0.37 -35.97
N SER A 619 18.49 0.75 -35.64
CA SER A 619 18.17 1.86 -36.56
C SER A 619 19.37 2.58 -37.18
N ARG A 620 20.62 2.41 -36.65
CA ARG A 620 21.85 2.99 -37.22
C ARG A 620 22.41 2.19 -38.41
N ALA A 621 22.10 0.92 -38.57
CA ALA A 621 22.70 0.08 -39.55
C ALA A 621 22.26 0.39 -40.99
N PRO A 622 20.98 0.65 -41.30
CA PRO A 622 20.58 0.92 -42.71
C PRO A 622 21.22 2.16 -43.32
N PRO A 623 21.35 3.33 -42.65
CA PRO A 623 22.10 4.47 -43.20
C PRO A 623 23.55 4.14 -43.48
N LEU A 624 24.25 3.40 -42.62
CA LEU A 624 25.64 3.00 -42.82
C LEU A 624 25.80 1.99 -43.97
N LEU A 625 24.87 1.12 -44.17
CA LEU A 625 24.85 0.21 -45.36
C LEU A 625 24.70 1.04 -46.63
N ALA A 626 23.80 2.02 -46.63
CA ALA A 626 23.62 2.92 -47.76
C ALA A 626 24.89 3.75 -48.07
N GLU A 627 25.56 4.27 -47.03
CA GLU A 627 26.85 4.98 -47.19
C GLU A 627 27.93 4.07 -47.77
N SER A 628 27.97 2.77 -47.36
CA SER A 628 28.91 1.82 -47.92
C SER A 628 28.68 1.61 -49.40
N ASP A 629 27.42 1.46 -49.82
CA ASP A 629 27.06 1.31 -51.25
C ASP A 629 27.30 2.64 -52.01
N ILE A 630 27.11 3.82 -51.45
CA ILE A 630 27.47 5.13 -52.07
C ILE A 630 28.96 5.18 -52.37
N VAL A 631 29.79 4.85 -51.40
CA VAL A 631 31.26 4.86 -51.56
C VAL A 631 31.73 3.86 -52.62
N LEU A 632 31.20 2.64 -52.59
CA LEU A 632 31.51 1.59 -53.60
C LEU A 632 31.09 2.02 -55.01
N GLY A 633 29.90 2.59 -55.16
CA GLY A 633 29.43 3.16 -56.43
C GLY A 633 30.29 4.29 -56.95
N GLN A 634 30.75 5.20 -56.11
CA GLN A 634 31.69 6.24 -56.51
C GLN A 634 33.01 5.66 -57.02
N MET A 635 33.54 4.61 -56.39
CA MET A 635 34.77 3.93 -56.84
C MET A 635 34.54 3.20 -58.15
N GLN A 636 33.39 2.60 -58.38
CA GLN A 636 33.07 1.93 -59.67
C GLN A 636 32.92 2.93 -60.79
N MET A 637 32.26 4.08 -60.56
CA MET A 637 32.15 5.14 -61.53
C MET A 637 33.53 5.64 -61.96
N ALA A 638 34.43 5.90 -60.99
CA ALA A 638 35.78 6.34 -61.26
C ALA A 638 36.66 5.26 -61.97
N SER A 639 36.34 3.97 -61.80
CA SER A 639 37.03 2.88 -62.54
C SER A 639 36.43 2.60 -63.91
N GLY A 640 35.47 3.40 -64.39
CA GLY A 640 34.84 3.25 -65.70
C GLY A 640 33.72 2.23 -65.79
N ASP A 641 33.11 1.86 -64.65
CA ASP A 641 31.93 1.01 -64.55
C ASP A 641 30.69 1.82 -64.09
N PRO A 642 30.01 2.56 -64.98
CA PRO A 642 28.82 3.33 -64.64
C PRO A 642 27.61 2.47 -64.30
N THR A 643 27.54 1.24 -64.88
CA THR A 643 26.43 0.31 -64.60
C THR A 643 26.48 -0.21 -63.19
N GLY A 644 27.65 -0.66 -62.74
CA GLY A 644 27.84 -1.09 -61.37
C GLY A 644 27.69 0.05 -60.36
N ALA A 645 28.13 1.25 -60.70
CA ALA A 645 27.97 2.43 -59.89
C ALA A 645 26.46 2.74 -59.63
N THR A 646 25.65 2.76 -60.71
CA THR A 646 24.19 2.95 -60.65
C THR A 646 23.52 1.90 -59.79
N ALA A 647 23.88 0.60 -59.95
CA ALA A 647 23.33 -0.47 -59.18
C ALA A 647 23.59 -0.30 -57.66
N HIS A 648 24.77 0.15 -57.24
CA HIS A 648 25.09 0.45 -55.86
C HIS A 648 24.26 1.62 -55.32
N TRP A 649 24.12 2.71 -56.04
CA TRP A 649 23.37 3.89 -55.60
C TRP A 649 21.87 3.60 -55.53
N GLU A 650 21.31 2.79 -56.43
CA GLU A 650 19.93 2.31 -56.34
C GLU A 650 19.71 1.39 -55.11
N THR A 651 20.71 0.53 -54.82
CA THR A 651 20.69 -0.33 -53.64
C THR A 651 20.69 0.54 -52.36
N ALA A 652 21.51 1.59 -52.30
CA ALA A 652 21.53 2.53 -51.20
C ALA A 652 20.15 3.18 -50.95
N LEU A 653 19.51 3.70 -52.02
CA LEU A 653 18.15 4.26 -51.91
C LEU A 653 17.14 3.26 -51.42
N LYS A 654 17.13 2.05 -52.00
CA LYS A 654 16.22 0.97 -51.61
C LYS A 654 16.40 0.60 -50.13
N THR A 655 17.64 0.50 -49.68
CA THR A 655 17.96 0.24 -48.25
C THR A 655 17.35 1.33 -47.32
N LEU A 656 17.53 2.59 -47.67
CA LEU A 656 16.98 3.72 -46.93
C LEU A 656 15.45 3.75 -46.95
N GLU A 657 14.84 3.44 -48.10
CA GLU A 657 13.37 3.36 -48.26
C GLU A 657 12.75 2.21 -47.43
N GLN A 658 13.38 1.03 -47.48
CA GLN A 658 12.91 -0.12 -46.70
C GLN A 658 13.00 0.07 -45.19
N ALA A 659 14.02 0.78 -44.74
CA ALA A 659 14.20 1.13 -43.34
C ALA A 659 13.37 2.34 -42.91
N ALA A 660 12.75 3.02 -43.87
CA ALA A 660 11.92 4.20 -43.65
C ALA A 660 10.61 3.84 -42.97
N GLY A 661 10.61 3.80 -41.63
CA GLY A 661 9.41 4.00 -40.82
C GLY A 661 8.97 5.47 -40.87
N SER A 662 7.84 5.79 -40.23
CA SER A 662 7.23 7.14 -40.24
C SER A 662 8.15 8.29 -39.76
N THR A 663 9.31 7.99 -39.21
CA THR A 663 10.26 8.96 -38.62
C THR A 663 11.56 9.15 -39.41
N SER A 664 11.82 8.38 -40.46
CA SER A 664 13.08 8.44 -41.21
C SER A 664 13.27 9.75 -41.99
N ASP A 665 12.17 10.36 -42.41
CA ASP A 665 12.20 11.65 -43.12
C ASP A 665 12.66 12.83 -42.28
N THR A 666 12.85 12.65 -40.98
CA THR A 666 13.32 13.68 -40.06
C THR A 666 14.73 13.43 -39.54
N LYS A 667 15.22 12.20 -39.56
CA LYS A 667 16.53 11.87 -39.00
C LYS A 667 17.66 12.29 -39.97
N LEU A 668 18.60 13.10 -39.48
CA LEU A 668 19.74 13.60 -40.23
C LEU A 668 20.55 12.46 -40.91
N ALA A 669 20.75 11.35 -40.18
CA ALA A 669 21.47 10.19 -40.67
C ALA A 669 20.83 9.51 -41.91
N PHE A 670 19.54 9.68 -42.16
CA PHE A 670 18.84 9.19 -43.36
C PHE A 670 18.81 10.23 -44.48
N LEU A 671 18.68 11.52 -44.13
CA LEU A 671 18.52 12.58 -45.09
C LEU A 671 19.81 12.78 -45.92
N GLN A 672 20.97 12.75 -45.28
CA GLN A 672 22.25 13.00 -45.96
C GLN A 672 22.57 11.92 -46.99
N PRO A 673 22.62 10.58 -46.71
CA PRO A 673 22.93 9.58 -47.72
C PRO A 673 21.83 9.47 -48.78
N ARG A 674 20.56 9.78 -48.45
CA ARG A 674 19.48 9.83 -49.44
C ARG A 674 19.70 10.97 -50.46
N ALA A 675 20.08 12.16 -50.00
CA ALA A 675 20.40 13.26 -50.87
C ALA A 675 21.58 12.95 -51.78
N GLU A 676 22.65 12.34 -51.24
CA GLU A 676 23.84 11.98 -52.02
C GLU A 676 23.50 10.93 -53.10
N ALA A 677 22.80 9.86 -52.72
CA ALA A 677 22.45 8.78 -53.70
C ALA A 677 21.54 9.29 -54.82
N LEU A 678 20.55 10.15 -54.50
CA LEU A 678 19.68 10.78 -55.51
C LEU A 678 20.49 11.70 -56.44
N CYS A 679 21.41 12.48 -55.88
CA CYS A 679 22.27 13.35 -56.69
C CYS A 679 23.23 12.59 -57.61
N LEU A 680 23.84 11.52 -57.11
CA LEU A 680 24.71 10.63 -57.90
C LEU A 680 24.00 9.94 -59.05
N LEU A 681 22.73 9.54 -58.84
CA LEU A 681 21.84 9.00 -59.86
C LEU A 681 21.30 10.03 -60.84
N GLY A 682 21.57 11.33 -60.68
CA GLY A 682 21.05 12.39 -61.53
C GLY A 682 19.55 12.66 -61.33
N LYS A 683 18.93 12.11 -60.28
CA LYS A 683 17.51 12.30 -59.93
C LYS A 683 17.25 13.64 -59.21
N THR A 684 17.60 14.73 -59.88
CA THR A 684 17.58 16.09 -59.31
C THR A 684 16.20 16.53 -58.81
N GLY A 685 15.13 16.10 -59.47
CA GLY A 685 13.76 16.39 -59.05
C GLY A 685 13.41 15.77 -57.68
N GLU A 686 13.82 14.53 -57.44
CA GLU A 686 13.63 13.84 -56.17
C GLU A 686 14.65 14.33 -55.09
N ALA A 687 15.88 14.70 -55.53
CA ALA A 687 16.89 15.22 -54.63
C ALA A 687 16.53 16.61 -54.06
N SER A 688 15.90 17.47 -54.88
CA SER A 688 15.64 18.87 -54.54
C SER A 688 14.93 19.08 -53.19
N PRO A 689 13.82 18.37 -52.83
CA PRO A 689 13.19 18.55 -51.52
C PRO A 689 14.08 18.09 -50.36
N VAL A 690 14.90 17.04 -50.56
CA VAL A 690 15.80 16.51 -49.51
C VAL A 690 16.95 17.45 -49.24
N VAL A 691 17.59 17.98 -50.32
CA VAL A 691 18.65 18.97 -50.23
C VAL A 691 18.14 20.26 -49.61
N ALA A 692 16.95 20.74 -50.02
CA ALA A 692 16.32 21.93 -49.44
C ALA A 692 16.03 21.76 -47.95
N LYS A 693 15.65 20.55 -47.52
CA LYS A 693 15.44 20.24 -46.11
C LYS A 693 16.77 20.26 -45.32
N LEU A 694 17.85 19.65 -45.81
CA LEU A 694 19.18 19.73 -45.17
C LEU A 694 19.67 21.17 -45.04
N GLN A 695 19.49 21.98 -46.09
CA GLN A 695 19.82 23.42 -46.05
C GLN A 695 19.02 24.18 -44.98
N LYS A 696 17.70 23.91 -44.90
CA LYS A 696 16.82 24.52 -43.89
C LYS A 696 17.24 24.15 -42.46
N LEU A 697 17.75 22.94 -42.27
CA LEU A 697 18.30 22.45 -40.99
C LEU A 697 19.68 23.07 -40.66
N GLY A 698 20.27 23.80 -41.58
CA GLY A 698 21.62 24.40 -41.44
C GLY A 698 22.75 23.37 -41.59
N TYR A 699 22.49 22.23 -42.24
CA TYR A 699 23.49 21.20 -42.47
C TYR A 699 24.49 21.63 -43.52
N ARG A 700 25.79 21.71 -43.15
CA ARG A 700 26.90 22.20 -43.95
C ARG A 700 28.16 21.34 -43.79
N ASP A 701 27.99 20.06 -43.59
CA ASP A 701 29.12 19.13 -43.51
C ASP A 701 29.97 19.20 -44.80
N ALA A 702 31.28 19.37 -44.63
CA ALA A 702 32.18 19.63 -45.75
C ALA A 702 32.29 18.43 -46.72
N GLN A 703 32.22 17.19 -46.21
CA GLN A 703 32.27 15.99 -47.04
C GLN A 703 31.00 15.86 -47.88
N TYR A 704 29.85 16.10 -47.28
CA TYR A 704 28.56 16.10 -47.97
C TYR A 704 28.55 17.17 -49.10
N LEU A 705 28.99 18.39 -48.79
CA LEU A 705 29.05 19.47 -49.79
C LEU A 705 29.97 19.12 -50.93
N GLN A 706 31.17 18.59 -50.65
CA GLN A 706 32.09 18.11 -51.68
C GLN A 706 31.49 17.01 -52.57
N SER A 707 30.73 16.09 -51.95
CA SER A 707 30.09 14.97 -52.68
C SER A 707 29.05 15.50 -53.67
N ILE A 708 28.15 16.41 -53.26
CA ILE A 708 27.07 16.89 -54.15
C ILE A 708 27.58 17.94 -55.19
N ASP A 709 28.67 18.68 -54.90
CA ASP A 709 29.24 19.63 -55.86
C ASP A 709 29.79 18.99 -57.15
N THR A 710 30.09 17.70 -57.09
CA THR A 710 30.53 16.92 -58.24
C THR A 710 29.37 16.29 -59.03
N THR A 711 28.14 16.54 -58.62
CA THR A 711 26.91 15.96 -59.18
C THR A 711 26.03 17.01 -59.87
N PRO A 712 25.00 16.60 -60.62
CA PRO A 712 23.98 17.51 -61.19
C PRO A 712 23.23 18.35 -60.10
N CYS A 713 23.31 17.99 -58.80
CA CYS A 713 22.70 18.71 -57.71
C CYS A 713 23.49 20.01 -57.30
N ARG A 714 24.65 20.25 -57.88
CA ARG A 714 25.44 21.46 -57.60
C ARG A 714 24.63 22.75 -57.68
N SER A 715 23.78 22.87 -58.71
CA SER A 715 22.89 24.02 -58.89
C SER A 715 21.86 24.22 -57.79
N LEU A 716 21.44 23.13 -57.14
CA LEU A 716 20.48 23.17 -56.02
C LEU A 716 21.08 23.79 -54.77
N HIS A 717 22.42 23.69 -54.62
CA HIS A 717 23.12 24.21 -53.45
C HIS A 717 23.52 25.68 -53.65
N GLN A 718 24.04 26.06 -54.83
CA GLN A 718 24.55 27.39 -55.13
C GLN A 718 23.48 28.48 -55.30
N SER A 719 22.27 28.13 -55.75
CA SER A 719 21.19 29.07 -56.03
C SER A 719 20.55 29.73 -54.79
N ARG A 720 20.82 29.27 -53.59
CA ARG A 720 20.25 29.82 -52.34
C ARG A 720 21.27 30.60 -51.49
N ASP A 721 22.57 30.38 -51.60
CA ASP A 721 23.56 31.24 -50.94
C ASP A 721 23.51 32.66 -51.49
N ILE A 722 23.12 32.81 -52.77
CA ILE A 722 22.87 34.12 -53.41
C ILE A 722 21.58 34.77 -52.88
N ALA A 723 20.53 33.98 -52.56
CA ALA A 723 19.25 34.48 -52.03
C ALA A 723 19.38 34.92 -50.57
N VAL A 724 20.14 34.19 -49.74
CA VAL A 724 20.35 34.53 -48.32
C VAL A 724 21.26 35.76 -48.19
N SER A 725 22.25 35.90 -49.04
CA SER A 725 23.09 37.12 -49.08
C SER A 725 22.31 38.34 -49.59
N ALA A 726 21.32 38.16 -50.48
CA ALA A 726 20.46 39.25 -50.98
C ALA A 726 19.36 39.64 -49.95
N GLU A 727 18.93 38.74 -49.11
CA GLU A 727 17.96 39.02 -48.04
C GLU A 727 18.62 39.71 -46.82
N ALA A 728 19.88 39.37 -46.52
CA ALA A 728 20.69 40.02 -45.49
C ALA A 728 21.17 41.43 -45.90
N ALA A 729 21.11 41.77 -47.20
CA ALA A 729 21.50 43.07 -47.73
C ALA A 729 20.34 44.08 -47.88
N LYS A 730 19.14 43.77 -47.39
CA LYS A 730 18.04 44.76 -47.32
C LYS A 730 18.25 45.65 -46.08
N PRO A 731 18.43 46.97 -46.25
CA PRO A 731 18.53 47.86 -45.09
C PRO A 731 17.17 47.93 -44.39
N HIS A 732 17.19 47.87 -43.08
CA HIS A 732 16.06 48.12 -42.17
C HIS A 732 15.61 49.57 -42.28
#